data_042366344509f06ac5eabe08308e8738
#
_entry.id   042366344509f06ac5eabe08308e8738
#
_cell.length_a   1.000
_cell.length_b   1.000
_cell.length_c   1.000
_cell.angle_alpha   90.00
_cell.angle_beta   90.00
_cell.angle_gamma   90.00
#
_symmetry.space_group_name_H-M   'P 1'
#
loop_
_entity.id
_entity.type
_entity.pdbx_description
1 polymer ?
#
loop_
_entity_poly.entity_id
_entity_poly.type
_entity_poly.pdbx_seq_one_letter_code
_entity_poly.pdbx_strand_id
1 'polypeptide(L)'
;MSLRDQNEENPSFSPHPHDPVAVAASVPPSEFVPPPRAKRFTPRFFVRLALFAVILLAILAGGGILYARHWVRAAVANSLPQIDGSLSLSGLSAPVSVQRDAHGVPHIHAQSVDDLVYAQGFVTAQDRLFQMDTLRRHAAGELAAILGPSLIPHDKLQRTLQIRAAADRAVQQLPADQLHLLDLYAKGVNASIAAQSPHLPIEFRILSYQPEPWTPRDSILVQLAMFEDLTDQHEAKLAREALTAKLHAAGAQDLVQDLYPVGSWRDHPPQSPEPDLTIPGPPIEEVPLDESQASLRLPSLPSLANLFPVPSFEFPAGSNNWVVSGAHTASGKPLLSNDMHLNASVPGIWYETDLDAPIPGAEDLHVSGVTIPGLPLIVVGHNQHIAWGFTNLGADVQDIYIETIGGSGDAAQFRTVDGTWQPLVHLPETIKINHGRDLNYEVLATRHGDAVTPILTPLLKDEKRPLALRWTLYDAAIIRMPVRDIATAHDWTSFCAAFAQFGGPGQNVVYADDQGNIGYHATGKIPMRGPAPSSTEVLPADVASPLEPKPATRTAPIAANPDPLSRTDIQAPGAPSAPQLSGPLSPVPLVPAKAHEWSGYIPFDQLPQVFDPPDGVIATANARVTPDNYPYPINLDWGAPYRNERIWHLLNRRTGLKPADMLAIETDVYSDFDHVLAQRLAYALDHAPALGKGRYKPEESKRLHQAADLLRTWNGRMTTDSSAAAIVASTHALLWPALLGPHLDPEEKAPSDLTQLYEWYEKDYALEQILMHTPPRWLPKGFASWDDFLTDAVSHALADAKAPTDLTKWRYGSFHTLDVEHPIFAQSEALRKLLGKPTGTGVLPLSGDRTTVKQVGTSFGPSERFTTDFSDFDRSTLNIVLGQSGNPDSPWFMDQFQAWYHGTTFPMPFTSEAVTHATTHTLTLTP
;
A
#
# COMPACT_ATOMS: atom_id res chain seq x y z
N MET A 1 -41.47 -31.64 6.67
CA MET A 1 -42.67 -32.44 6.37
C MET A 1 -42.22 -33.46 5.34
N SER A 2 -41.75 -34.71 5.78
CA SER A 2 -42.60 -35.87 6.09
C SER A 2 -43.32 -36.32 4.84
N LEU A 3 -43.16 -37.52 4.30
CA LEU A 3 -43.02 -38.88 4.72
C LEU A 3 -42.91 -39.71 3.43
N ARG A 4 -42.04 -40.73 3.40
CA ARG A 4 -42.38 -42.15 3.60
C ARG A 4 -43.00 -42.87 2.41
N ASP A 5 -42.23 -43.87 1.95
CA ASP A 5 -42.40 -45.32 2.05
C ASP A 5 -43.50 -45.98 1.22
N GLN A 6 -43.15 -46.98 0.49
CA GLN A 6 -43.64 -48.42 0.58
C GLN A 6 -43.27 -49.09 -0.75
N ASN A 7 -42.47 -50.10 -0.81
CA ASN A 7 -42.63 -51.49 -0.42
C ASN A 7 -43.75 -52.31 -1.14
N GLU A 8 -43.36 -53.56 -1.42
CA GLU A 8 -44.17 -54.76 -1.70
C GLU A 8 -44.36 -55.12 -3.19
N GLU A 9 -44.28 -56.31 -3.63
CA GLU A 9 -44.11 -57.66 -3.04
C GLU A 9 -43.86 -58.66 -4.15
N ASN A 10 -43.23 -59.78 -3.79
CA ASN A 10 -43.13 -61.05 -4.52
C ASN A 10 -44.46 -61.84 -4.35
N PRO A 11 -44.83 -62.73 -5.28
CA PRO A 11 -45.01 -64.07 -4.78
C PRO A 11 -44.54 -65.20 -5.68
N SER A 12 -44.05 -66.20 -4.99
CA SER A 12 -43.79 -67.60 -5.33
C SER A 12 -45.02 -68.37 -5.80
N PHE A 13 -44.86 -69.39 -6.62
CA PHE A 13 -45.64 -70.63 -6.57
C PHE A 13 -44.86 -71.77 -7.27
N SER A 14 -44.61 -72.85 -6.54
CA SER A 14 -44.51 -74.29 -6.95
C SER A 14 -45.79 -74.95 -6.45
N PRO A 15 -46.13 -76.28 -6.72
CA PRO A 15 -45.37 -77.39 -7.32
C PRO A 15 -46.24 -78.42 -8.12
N HIS A 16 -45.52 -79.36 -8.82
CA HIS A 16 -45.80 -80.80 -9.02
C HIS A 16 -47.13 -81.36 -9.59
N PRO A 17 -47.19 -82.60 -10.01
CA PRO A 17 -46.30 -83.53 -10.79
C PRO A 17 -47.05 -84.25 -11.93
N HIS A 18 -46.40 -85.03 -12.77
CA HIS A 18 -46.72 -86.40 -13.25
C HIS A 18 -45.91 -86.88 -14.39
N ASP A 19 -45.23 -87.99 -14.17
CA ASP A 19 -44.69 -89.02 -15.16
C ASP A 19 -45.86 -89.73 -15.85
N PRO A 20 -45.66 -90.58 -16.85
CA PRO A 20 -44.44 -91.36 -17.21
C PRO A 20 -44.27 -91.73 -18.67
N VAL A 21 -43.14 -92.42 -18.96
CA VAL A 21 -42.89 -93.60 -19.76
C VAL A 21 -42.42 -93.41 -21.26
N ALA A 22 -41.19 -93.74 -21.43
CA ALA A 22 -40.50 -94.71 -22.32
C ALA A 22 -40.59 -94.52 -23.83
N VAL A 23 -39.45 -94.57 -24.50
CA VAL A 23 -38.86 -95.68 -25.28
C VAL A 23 -37.48 -95.25 -25.80
N ALA A 24 -36.49 -96.14 -25.65
CA ALA A 24 -35.13 -95.98 -26.04
C ALA A 24 -34.97 -96.12 -27.57
N ALA A 25 -34.08 -95.25 -28.13
CA ALA A 25 -33.36 -95.44 -29.35
C ALA A 25 -31.93 -95.05 -29.16
N SER A 26 -31.05 -96.08 -29.31
CA SER A 26 -29.57 -95.90 -29.24
C SER A 26 -29.04 -95.12 -30.36
N VAL A 27 -28.24 -94.06 -30.03
CA VAL A 27 -27.35 -93.35 -30.96
C VAL A 27 -25.93 -93.52 -30.45
N PRO A 28 -24.93 -93.76 -31.35
CA PRO A 28 -23.58 -94.15 -30.98
C PRO A 28 -22.84 -92.90 -30.40
N PRO A 29 -21.78 -93.03 -29.54
CA PRO A 29 -21.12 -92.02 -28.86
C PRO A 29 -20.38 -91.13 -29.86
N SER A 30 -20.75 -89.83 -29.95
CA SER A 30 -19.98 -88.81 -30.60
C SER A 30 -18.78 -88.48 -29.73
N GLU A 31 -17.61 -88.50 -30.41
CA GLU A 31 -16.34 -88.05 -29.81
C GLU A 31 -16.46 -86.69 -29.13
N PHE A 32 -16.18 -86.69 -27.87
CA PHE A 32 -16.10 -85.46 -27.10
C PHE A 32 -14.82 -84.68 -27.48
N VAL A 33 -14.96 -83.65 -28.33
CA VAL A 33 -13.87 -82.71 -28.58
C VAL A 33 -13.86 -81.73 -27.44
N PRO A 34 -12.81 -81.69 -26.56
CA PRO A 34 -12.77 -80.75 -25.47
C PRO A 34 -12.63 -79.32 -26.03
N PRO A 35 -13.34 -78.33 -25.47
CA PRO A 35 -13.20 -76.94 -25.92
C PRO A 35 -11.77 -76.48 -25.78
N PRO A 36 -11.30 -75.66 -26.73
CA PRO A 36 -9.92 -75.19 -26.71
C PRO A 36 -9.61 -74.54 -25.33
N ARG A 37 -8.57 -75.07 -24.68
CA ARG A 37 -8.09 -74.54 -23.39
C ARG A 37 -7.83 -73.06 -23.56
N ALA A 38 -8.62 -72.19 -22.90
CA ALA A 38 -8.32 -70.79 -22.78
C ALA A 38 -6.87 -70.63 -22.29
N LYS A 39 -6.06 -69.95 -23.08
CA LYS A 39 -4.66 -69.66 -22.72
C LYS A 39 -4.67 -68.83 -21.39
N ARG A 40 -4.37 -69.52 -20.27
CA ARG A 40 -4.15 -68.84 -19.00
C ARG A 40 -2.94 -67.88 -19.16
N PHE A 41 -3.17 -66.58 -19.18
CA PHE A 41 -2.11 -65.59 -19.15
C PHE A 41 -1.28 -65.77 -17.87
N THR A 42 0.02 -65.96 -18.04
CA THR A 42 0.93 -66.15 -16.91
C THR A 42 1.06 -64.86 -16.08
N PRO A 43 1.35 -64.90 -14.80
CA PRO A 43 1.54 -63.71 -13.96
C PRO A 43 2.58 -62.77 -14.57
N ARG A 44 3.58 -63.30 -15.31
CA ARG A 44 4.59 -62.51 -16.07
C ARG A 44 3.97 -61.67 -17.21
N PHE A 45 2.86 -62.12 -17.82
CA PHE A 45 2.15 -61.33 -18.83
C PHE A 45 1.48 -60.13 -18.20
N PHE A 46 0.82 -60.24 -17.06
CA PHE A 46 0.21 -59.10 -16.35
C PHE A 46 1.23 -58.13 -15.84
N VAL A 47 2.38 -58.59 -15.32
CA VAL A 47 3.50 -57.72 -14.91
C VAL A 47 4.05 -56.93 -16.13
N ARG A 48 4.24 -57.54 -17.27
CA ARG A 48 4.69 -56.86 -18.53
C ARG A 48 3.65 -55.84 -19.00
N LEU A 49 2.38 -56.20 -18.96
CA LEU A 49 1.28 -55.28 -19.33
C LEU A 49 1.20 -54.09 -18.39
N ALA A 50 1.33 -54.28 -17.08
CA ALA A 50 1.38 -53.23 -16.08
C ALA A 50 2.61 -52.33 -16.28
N LEU A 51 3.78 -52.91 -16.52
CA LEU A 51 4.99 -52.14 -16.81
C LEU A 51 4.86 -51.31 -18.13
N PHE A 52 4.27 -51.89 -19.16
CA PHE A 52 3.97 -51.19 -20.40
C PHE A 52 2.99 -50.04 -20.19
N ALA A 53 1.92 -50.25 -19.39
CA ALA A 53 0.95 -49.22 -19.04
C ALA A 53 1.63 -48.09 -18.23
N VAL A 54 2.50 -48.40 -17.27
CA VAL A 54 3.26 -47.41 -16.50
C VAL A 54 4.21 -46.58 -17.43
N ILE A 55 4.94 -47.27 -18.34
CA ILE A 55 5.81 -46.59 -19.30
C ILE A 55 4.98 -45.70 -20.22
N LEU A 56 3.85 -46.18 -20.74
CA LEU A 56 2.96 -45.41 -21.58
C LEU A 56 2.41 -44.18 -20.86
N LEU A 57 1.96 -44.34 -19.62
CA LEU A 57 1.50 -43.23 -18.75
C LEU A 57 2.62 -42.25 -18.52
N ALA A 58 3.85 -42.69 -18.24
CA ALA A 58 5.02 -41.82 -18.08
C ALA A 58 5.34 -41.04 -19.35
N ILE A 59 5.26 -41.67 -20.53
CA ILE A 59 5.45 -41.00 -21.84
C ILE A 59 4.34 -39.97 -22.09
N LEU A 60 3.07 -40.33 -21.82
CA LEU A 60 1.95 -39.43 -21.99
C LEU A 60 2.03 -38.25 -21.01
N ALA A 61 2.40 -38.51 -19.76
CA ALA A 61 2.63 -37.45 -18.76
C ALA A 61 3.80 -36.56 -19.16
N GLY A 62 4.94 -37.14 -19.58
CA GLY A 62 6.10 -36.38 -20.08
C GLY A 62 5.76 -35.53 -21.30
N GLY A 63 5.06 -36.11 -22.26
CA GLY A 63 4.57 -35.42 -23.46
C GLY A 63 3.58 -34.32 -23.12
N GLY A 64 2.68 -34.54 -22.17
CA GLY A 64 1.74 -33.55 -21.66
C GLY A 64 2.44 -32.37 -20.99
N ILE A 65 3.45 -32.66 -20.17
CA ILE A 65 4.25 -31.60 -19.50
C ILE A 65 5.03 -30.78 -20.54
N LEU A 66 5.65 -31.42 -21.52
CA LEU A 66 6.37 -30.72 -22.58
C LEU A 66 5.44 -29.86 -23.45
N TYR A 67 4.25 -30.36 -23.76
CA TYR A 67 3.22 -29.60 -24.46
C TYR A 67 2.72 -28.39 -23.62
N ALA A 68 2.41 -28.60 -22.35
CA ALA A 68 1.98 -27.52 -21.46
C ALA A 68 3.08 -26.44 -21.32
N ARG A 69 4.35 -26.87 -21.19
CA ARG A 69 5.48 -25.95 -21.14
C ARG A 69 5.63 -25.15 -22.43
N HIS A 70 5.51 -25.81 -23.57
CA HIS A 70 5.55 -25.14 -24.87
C HIS A 70 4.39 -24.16 -25.02
N TRP A 71 3.18 -24.56 -24.64
CA TRP A 71 1.99 -23.73 -24.72
C TRP A 71 2.10 -22.47 -23.83
N VAL A 72 2.52 -22.62 -22.55
CA VAL A 72 2.72 -21.49 -21.63
C VAL A 72 3.74 -20.50 -22.19
N ARG A 73 4.90 -20.98 -22.61
CA ARG A 73 5.96 -20.14 -23.16
C ARG A 73 5.56 -19.44 -24.46
N ALA A 74 4.92 -20.17 -25.36
CA ALA A 74 4.43 -19.59 -26.61
C ALA A 74 3.31 -18.56 -26.34
N ALA A 75 2.46 -18.79 -25.33
CA ALA A 75 1.42 -17.87 -24.96
C ALA A 75 1.99 -16.54 -24.44
N VAL A 76 3.02 -16.58 -23.57
CA VAL A 76 3.69 -15.38 -23.03
C VAL A 76 4.48 -14.66 -24.15
N ALA A 77 5.25 -15.37 -24.95
CA ALA A 77 6.05 -14.76 -26.03
C ALA A 77 5.17 -14.12 -27.12
N ASN A 78 4.04 -14.74 -27.47
CA ASN A 78 3.14 -14.22 -28.50
C ASN A 78 2.29 -13.01 -28.01
N SER A 79 2.22 -12.78 -26.72
CA SER A 79 1.52 -11.62 -26.15
C SER A 79 2.42 -10.38 -25.99
N LEU A 80 3.69 -10.45 -26.39
CA LEU A 80 4.56 -9.27 -26.46
C LEU A 80 4.00 -8.28 -27.48
N PRO A 81 3.93 -6.98 -27.12
CA PRO A 81 3.43 -5.97 -28.03
C PRO A 81 4.42 -5.64 -29.16
N GLN A 82 3.93 -5.08 -30.25
CA GLN A 82 4.78 -4.45 -31.25
C GLN A 82 5.34 -3.14 -30.69
N ILE A 83 6.66 -2.99 -30.68
CA ILE A 83 7.38 -1.84 -30.14
C ILE A 83 8.21 -1.09 -31.17
N ASP A 84 8.30 -1.62 -32.40
CA ASP A 84 9.06 -1.03 -33.50
C ASP A 84 8.23 -0.94 -34.78
N GLY A 85 8.59 -0.02 -35.66
CA GLY A 85 8.01 0.13 -36.98
C GLY A 85 6.77 1.03 -36.98
N SER A 86 5.70 0.63 -37.67
CA SER A 86 4.49 1.41 -37.82
C SER A 86 3.26 0.55 -37.56
N LEU A 87 2.25 1.15 -36.88
CA LEU A 87 0.96 0.52 -36.60
C LEU A 87 -0.18 1.52 -36.89
N SER A 88 -1.15 1.11 -37.73
CA SER A 88 -2.31 1.94 -38.00
C SER A 88 -3.37 1.81 -36.92
N LEU A 89 -3.82 2.93 -36.37
CA LEU A 89 -4.82 3.02 -35.32
C LEU A 89 -5.91 4.00 -35.72
N SER A 90 -7.10 3.48 -36.00
CA SER A 90 -8.25 4.33 -36.28
C SER A 90 -8.59 5.19 -35.05
N GLY A 91 -8.68 6.50 -35.23
CA GLY A 91 -9.02 7.45 -34.17
C GLY A 91 -7.96 8.49 -33.85
N LEU A 92 -6.73 8.32 -34.36
CA LEU A 92 -5.72 9.37 -34.40
C LEU A 92 -6.03 10.38 -35.50
N SER A 93 -5.71 11.64 -35.25
CA SER A 93 -5.81 12.70 -36.27
C SER A 93 -4.49 12.89 -37.04
N ALA A 94 -3.37 12.60 -36.39
CA ALA A 94 -2.02 12.69 -36.96
C ALA A 94 -1.12 11.55 -36.43
N PRO A 95 0.03 11.30 -37.09
CA PRO A 95 1.00 10.32 -36.60
C PRO A 95 1.54 10.69 -35.22
N VAL A 96 1.70 9.67 -34.32
CA VAL A 96 2.28 9.79 -32.99
C VAL A 96 3.55 8.95 -32.94
N SER A 97 4.65 9.51 -32.43
CA SER A 97 5.90 8.79 -32.19
C SER A 97 5.95 8.26 -30.75
N VAL A 98 6.24 6.99 -30.59
CA VAL A 98 6.48 6.33 -29.29
C VAL A 98 7.92 5.84 -29.31
N GLN A 99 8.78 6.52 -28.60
CA GLN A 99 10.19 6.17 -28.45
C GLN A 99 10.37 5.53 -27.08
N ARG A 100 10.97 4.33 -27.04
CA ARG A 100 11.25 3.67 -25.77
C ARG A 100 12.75 3.65 -25.51
N ASP A 101 13.12 3.94 -24.29
CA ASP A 101 14.51 3.89 -23.83
C ASP A 101 14.94 2.45 -23.47
N ALA A 102 16.12 2.30 -22.85
CA ALA A 102 16.65 0.99 -22.44
C ALA A 102 15.81 0.28 -21.39
N HIS A 103 15.02 1.02 -20.58
CA HIS A 103 14.13 0.52 -19.54
C HIS A 103 12.67 0.41 -20.00
N GLY A 104 12.42 0.68 -21.29
CA GLY A 104 11.09 0.59 -21.88
C GLY A 104 10.17 1.77 -21.53
N VAL A 105 10.70 2.80 -20.92
CA VAL A 105 9.95 4.03 -20.63
C VAL A 105 9.50 4.66 -21.96
N PRO A 106 8.18 4.84 -22.18
CA PRO A 106 7.71 5.43 -23.44
C PRO A 106 7.74 6.96 -23.36
N HIS A 107 8.49 7.56 -24.29
CA HIS A 107 8.45 8.97 -24.63
C HIS A 107 7.49 9.13 -25.82
N ILE A 108 6.32 9.74 -25.56
CA ILE A 108 5.23 9.84 -26.52
C ILE A 108 5.14 11.28 -27.02
N HIS A 109 5.41 11.46 -28.32
CA HIS A 109 5.31 12.75 -28.98
C HIS A 109 4.16 12.76 -29.99
N ALA A 110 3.18 13.66 -29.81
CA ALA A 110 1.99 13.79 -30.64
C ALA A 110 1.87 15.21 -31.21
N GLN A 111 0.94 15.42 -32.17
CA GLN A 111 0.64 16.72 -32.77
C GLN A 111 -0.53 17.45 -32.08
N SER A 112 -1.14 16.79 -31.07
CA SER A 112 -2.21 17.34 -30.23
C SER A 112 -2.28 16.58 -28.91
N VAL A 113 -2.81 17.23 -27.87
CA VAL A 113 -3.08 16.60 -26.57
C VAL A 113 -4.09 15.44 -26.71
N ASP A 114 -5.04 15.55 -27.62
CA ASP A 114 -6.03 14.50 -27.88
C ASP A 114 -5.39 13.21 -28.40
N ASP A 115 -4.49 13.31 -29.39
CA ASP A 115 -3.74 12.19 -29.93
C ASP A 115 -2.73 11.64 -28.90
N LEU A 116 -2.14 12.53 -28.07
CA LEU A 116 -1.23 12.16 -27.00
C LEU A 116 -1.90 11.25 -25.96
N VAL A 117 -3.06 11.67 -25.45
CA VAL A 117 -3.81 10.92 -24.43
C VAL A 117 -4.36 9.61 -24.99
N TYR A 118 -4.80 9.62 -26.26
CA TYR A 118 -5.18 8.38 -26.96
C TYR A 118 -3.99 7.42 -27.05
N ALA A 119 -2.83 7.90 -27.49
CA ALA A 119 -1.62 7.08 -27.60
C ALA A 119 -1.13 6.58 -26.24
N GLN A 120 -1.18 7.39 -25.19
CA GLN A 120 -0.85 6.97 -23.83
C GLN A 120 -1.74 5.81 -23.37
N GLY A 121 -3.06 5.89 -23.56
CA GLY A 121 -4.00 4.80 -23.24
C GLY A 121 -3.67 3.50 -23.99
N PHE A 122 -3.32 3.63 -25.28
CA PHE A 122 -2.89 2.48 -26.10
C PHE A 122 -1.61 1.85 -25.57
N VAL A 123 -0.57 2.65 -25.34
CA VAL A 123 0.78 2.19 -24.94
C VAL A 123 0.76 1.61 -23.52
N THR A 124 0.04 2.25 -22.58
CA THR A 124 -0.10 1.70 -21.22
C THR A 124 -0.79 0.35 -21.24
N ALA A 125 -1.84 0.18 -22.04
CA ALA A 125 -2.53 -1.10 -22.17
C ALA A 125 -1.71 -2.16 -22.93
N GLN A 126 -0.73 -1.79 -23.79
CA GLN A 126 0.22 -2.75 -24.33
C GLN A 126 1.02 -3.47 -23.24
N ASP A 127 1.40 -2.74 -22.20
CA ASP A 127 2.30 -3.22 -21.15
C ASP A 127 1.56 -3.75 -19.91
N ARG A 128 0.36 -3.21 -19.58
CA ARG A 128 -0.27 -3.37 -18.27
C ARG A 128 -1.73 -3.80 -18.28
N LEU A 129 -2.27 -4.29 -19.42
CA LEU A 129 -3.71 -4.56 -19.62
C LEU A 129 -4.33 -5.43 -18.51
N PHE A 130 -3.67 -6.50 -18.08
CA PHE A 130 -4.22 -7.36 -17.02
C PHE A 130 -4.27 -6.64 -15.67
N GLN A 131 -3.23 -5.87 -15.32
CA GLN A 131 -3.24 -5.02 -14.11
C GLN A 131 -4.38 -4.00 -14.15
N MET A 132 -4.57 -3.31 -15.27
CA MET A 132 -5.65 -2.35 -15.45
C MET A 132 -7.02 -3.01 -15.25
N ASP A 133 -7.27 -4.17 -15.88
CA ASP A 133 -8.54 -4.90 -15.75
C ASP A 133 -8.78 -5.37 -14.30
N THR A 134 -7.73 -5.80 -13.59
CA THR A 134 -7.86 -6.22 -12.21
C THR A 134 -8.07 -5.07 -11.24
N LEU A 135 -7.41 -3.90 -11.44
CA LEU A 135 -7.61 -2.71 -10.61
C LEU A 135 -9.06 -2.19 -10.70
N ARG A 136 -9.63 -2.06 -11.90
CA ARG A 136 -11.03 -1.62 -12.03
C ARG A 136 -12.00 -2.62 -11.41
N ARG A 137 -11.74 -3.95 -11.53
CA ARG A 137 -12.58 -4.99 -10.92
C ARG A 137 -12.44 -5.03 -9.41
N HIS A 138 -11.25 -4.77 -8.88
CA HIS A 138 -11.02 -4.63 -7.45
C HIS A 138 -11.95 -3.55 -6.88
N ALA A 139 -11.85 -2.32 -7.34
CA ALA A 139 -12.68 -1.22 -6.87
C ALA A 139 -14.19 -1.44 -7.13
N ALA A 140 -14.54 -2.12 -8.21
CA ALA A 140 -15.94 -2.40 -8.52
C ALA A 140 -16.53 -3.58 -7.73
N GLY A 141 -15.73 -4.38 -6.99
CA GLY A 141 -16.19 -5.62 -6.37
C GLY A 141 -16.62 -6.66 -7.40
N GLU A 142 -15.77 -6.96 -8.39
CA GLU A 142 -16.02 -7.84 -9.53
C GLU A 142 -14.93 -8.91 -9.73
N LEU A 143 -14.09 -9.13 -8.72
CA LEU A 143 -13.01 -10.12 -8.80
C LEU A 143 -13.49 -11.55 -8.76
N ALA A 144 -14.56 -11.85 -8.03
CA ALA A 144 -15.14 -13.19 -7.99
C ALA A 144 -15.63 -13.65 -9.38
N ALA A 145 -15.96 -12.71 -10.27
CA ALA A 145 -16.36 -13.01 -11.64
C ALA A 145 -15.23 -13.64 -12.50
N ILE A 146 -13.98 -13.41 -12.14
CA ILE A 146 -12.81 -13.93 -12.87
C ILE A 146 -11.97 -14.91 -12.03
N LEU A 147 -11.88 -14.72 -10.71
CA LEU A 147 -11.04 -15.52 -9.80
C LEU A 147 -11.83 -16.56 -8.97
N GLY A 148 -13.17 -16.49 -8.98
CA GLY A 148 -14.02 -17.49 -8.36
C GLY A 148 -14.42 -17.17 -6.92
N PRO A 149 -15.03 -18.17 -6.22
CA PRO A 149 -15.79 -17.93 -4.98
C PRO A 149 -14.95 -17.50 -3.77
N SER A 150 -13.65 -17.68 -3.80
CA SER A 150 -12.74 -17.20 -2.73
C SER A 150 -12.75 -15.67 -2.57
N LEU A 151 -13.10 -14.93 -3.63
CA LEU A 151 -13.17 -13.46 -3.66
C LEU A 151 -14.56 -12.90 -3.31
N ILE A 152 -15.54 -13.74 -2.97
CA ILE A 152 -16.87 -13.27 -2.55
C ILE A 152 -16.81 -12.34 -1.32
N PRO A 153 -16.00 -12.61 -0.27
CA PRO A 153 -15.91 -11.68 0.86
C PRO A 153 -15.39 -10.29 0.44
N HIS A 154 -14.37 -10.25 -0.39
CA HIS A 154 -13.83 -9.03 -0.96
C HIS A 154 -14.89 -8.26 -1.76
N ASP A 155 -15.54 -8.94 -2.73
CA ASP A 155 -16.55 -8.28 -3.57
C ASP A 155 -17.75 -7.80 -2.75
N LYS A 156 -18.12 -8.51 -1.69
CA LYS A 156 -19.17 -8.04 -0.75
C LYS A 156 -18.75 -6.76 -0.04
N LEU A 157 -17.50 -6.69 0.43
CA LEU A 157 -16.98 -5.46 1.06
C LEU A 157 -17.06 -4.29 0.08
N GLN A 158 -16.47 -4.42 -1.11
CA GLN A 158 -16.45 -3.37 -2.13
C GLN A 158 -17.86 -2.91 -2.54
N ARG A 159 -18.78 -3.86 -2.69
CA ARG A 159 -20.18 -3.56 -3.00
C ARG A 159 -20.90 -2.89 -1.83
N THR A 160 -20.59 -3.28 -0.60
CA THR A 160 -21.16 -2.60 0.59
C THR A 160 -20.57 -1.19 0.72
N LEU A 161 -19.28 -0.99 0.48
CA LEU A 161 -18.64 0.34 0.47
C LEU A 161 -19.14 1.23 -0.71
N GLN A 162 -19.90 0.69 -1.67
CA GLN A 162 -20.53 1.43 -2.75
C GLN A 162 -19.56 2.19 -3.66
N ILE A 163 -18.31 1.75 -3.78
CA ILE A 163 -17.27 2.43 -4.58
C ILE A 163 -17.68 2.47 -6.05
N ARG A 164 -18.22 1.37 -6.59
CA ARG A 164 -18.74 1.32 -7.95
C ARG A 164 -19.83 2.38 -8.20
N ALA A 165 -20.79 2.50 -7.29
CA ALA A 165 -21.86 3.48 -7.40
C ALA A 165 -21.32 4.92 -7.26
N ALA A 166 -20.27 5.15 -6.47
CA ALA A 166 -19.57 6.43 -6.39
C ALA A 166 -18.92 6.79 -7.74
N ALA A 167 -18.24 5.84 -8.39
CA ALA A 167 -17.67 6.04 -9.71
C ALA A 167 -18.73 6.37 -10.75
N ASP A 168 -19.87 5.65 -10.76
CA ASP A 168 -20.99 5.90 -11.67
C ASP A 168 -21.55 7.32 -11.52
N ARG A 169 -21.66 7.81 -10.27
CA ARG A 169 -22.12 9.19 -9.99
C ARG A 169 -21.06 10.24 -10.35
N ALA A 170 -19.78 9.96 -10.09
CA ALA A 170 -18.69 10.86 -10.39
C ALA A 170 -18.58 11.15 -11.89
N VAL A 171 -18.61 10.12 -12.74
CA VAL A 171 -18.57 10.29 -14.21
C VAL A 171 -19.67 11.23 -14.71
N GLN A 172 -20.88 11.16 -14.11
CA GLN A 172 -22.01 12.03 -14.50
C GLN A 172 -21.81 13.50 -14.10
N GLN A 173 -20.89 13.79 -13.19
CA GLN A 173 -20.61 15.12 -12.64
C GLN A 173 -19.23 15.68 -13.01
N LEU A 174 -18.44 14.92 -13.79
CA LEU A 174 -17.16 15.41 -14.26
C LEU A 174 -17.32 16.65 -15.16
N PRO A 175 -16.40 17.62 -15.07
CA PRO A 175 -16.25 18.65 -16.09
C PRO A 175 -16.06 18.05 -17.48
N ALA A 176 -16.59 18.72 -18.50
CA ALA A 176 -16.60 18.18 -19.87
C ALA A 176 -15.18 17.94 -20.43
N ASP A 177 -14.22 18.76 -20.09
CA ASP A 177 -12.82 18.64 -20.46
C ASP A 177 -12.15 17.43 -19.80
N GLN A 178 -12.38 17.17 -18.51
CA GLN A 178 -11.89 15.98 -17.81
C GLN A 178 -12.53 14.71 -18.38
N LEU A 179 -13.84 14.72 -18.61
CA LEU A 179 -14.52 13.58 -19.22
C LEU A 179 -13.99 13.31 -20.64
N HIS A 180 -13.68 14.34 -21.42
CA HIS A 180 -13.09 14.22 -22.76
C HIS A 180 -11.73 13.52 -22.72
N LEU A 181 -10.84 13.88 -21.79
CA LEU A 181 -9.54 13.20 -21.61
C LEU A 181 -9.71 11.72 -21.29
N LEU A 182 -10.65 11.38 -20.38
CA LEU A 182 -10.94 9.99 -20.04
C LEU A 182 -11.51 9.20 -21.21
N ASP A 183 -12.36 9.81 -22.04
CA ASP A 183 -12.88 9.19 -23.27
C ASP A 183 -11.76 8.89 -24.28
N LEU A 184 -10.80 9.80 -24.44
CA LEU A 184 -9.66 9.61 -25.34
C LEU A 184 -8.75 8.50 -24.85
N TYR A 185 -8.42 8.50 -23.57
CA TYR A 185 -7.65 7.45 -22.94
C TYR A 185 -8.33 6.08 -23.10
N ALA A 186 -9.65 6.01 -22.84
CA ALA A 186 -10.43 4.79 -23.01
C ALA A 186 -10.42 4.28 -24.45
N LYS A 187 -10.53 5.17 -25.45
CA LYS A 187 -10.41 4.79 -26.86
C LYS A 187 -9.05 4.19 -27.18
N GLY A 188 -7.96 4.76 -26.64
CA GLY A 188 -6.62 4.22 -26.77
C GLY A 188 -6.49 2.82 -26.18
N VAL A 189 -6.96 2.62 -24.94
CA VAL A 189 -7.00 1.31 -24.27
C VAL A 189 -7.79 0.29 -25.11
N ASN A 190 -8.95 0.66 -25.62
CA ASN A 190 -9.79 -0.21 -26.43
C ASN A 190 -9.14 -0.58 -27.77
N ALA A 191 -8.39 0.33 -28.38
CA ALA A 191 -7.60 0.04 -29.56
C ALA A 191 -6.49 -0.99 -29.26
N SER A 192 -5.87 -0.90 -28.09
CA SER A 192 -4.87 -1.88 -27.63
C SER A 192 -5.52 -3.25 -27.34
N ILE A 193 -6.70 -3.29 -26.69
CA ILE A 193 -7.47 -4.52 -26.49
C ILE A 193 -7.76 -5.21 -27.84
N ALA A 194 -8.22 -4.44 -28.81
CA ALA A 194 -8.51 -4.96 -30.16
C ALA A 194 -7.26 -5.50 -30.85
N ALA A 195 -6.13 -4.80 -30.77
CA ALA A 195 -4.86 -5.22 -31.35
C ALA A 195 -4.29 -6.48 -30.69
N GLN A 196 -4.46 -6.60 -29.37
CA GLN A 196 -3.99 -7.76 -28.59
C GLN A 196 -4.98 -8.95 -28.59
N SER A 197 -6.23 -8.77 -29.03
CA SER A 197 -7.28 -9.81 -28.96
C SER A 197 -6.86 -11.19 -29.48
N PRO A 198 -6.05 -11.34 -30.54
CA PRO A 198 -5.55 -12.65 -30.98
C PRO A 198 -4.57 -13.29 -29.99
N HIS A 199 -3.86 -12.47 -29.20
CA HIS A 199 -2.75 -12.88 -28.33
C HIS A 199 -2.77 -12.11 -27.01
N LEU A 200 -3.90 -12.12 -26.31
CA LEU A 200 -4.03 -11.51 -24.99
C LEU A 200 -2.94 -11.99 -24.02
N PRO A 201 -2.56 -11.18 -23.02
CA PRO A 201 -1.73 -11.59 -21.91
C PRO A 201 -2.15 -12.93 -21.34
N ILE A 202 -1.15 -13.71 -20.90
CA ILE A 202 -1.38 -15.13 -20.54
C ILE A 202 -2.40 -15.30 -19.41
N GLU A 203 -2.52 -14.33 -18.53
CA GLU A 203 -3.45 -14.30 -17.39
C GLU A 203 -4.91 -14.44 -17.86
N PHE A 204 -5.31 -13.71 -18.90
CA PHE A 204 -6.64 -13.82 -19.50
C PHE A 204 -6.91 -15.22 -20.04
N ARG A 205 -5.87 -15.84 -20.61
CA ARG A 205 -5.96 -17.19 -21.18
C ARG A 205 -6.03 -18.29 -20.11
N ILE A 206 -5.28 -18.12 -19.00
CA ILE A 206 -5.32 -19.03 -17.84
C ILE A 206 -6.68 -18.94 -17.17
N LEU A 207 -7.17 -17.74 -16.96
CA LEU A 207 -8.46 -17.46 -16.30
C LEU A 207 -9.66 -17.65 -17.26
N SER A 208 -9.40 -17.87 -18.55
CA SER A 208 -10.42 -18.16 -19.58
C SER A 208 -11.48 -17.08 -19.74
N TYR A 209 -11.09 -15.81 -19.70
CA TYR A 209 -11.98 -14.67 -19.96
C TYR A 209 -11.33 -13.64 -20.89
N GLN A 210 -12.10 -12.65 -21.32
CA GLN A 210 -11.66 -11.53 -22.13
C GLN A 210 -11.94 -10.22 -21.41
N PRO A 211 -11.06 -9.22 -21.53
CA PRO A 211 -11.30 -7.91 -20.95
C PRO A 211 -12.52 -7.26 -21.61
N GLU A 212 -13.39 -6.67 -20.80
CA GLU A 212 -14.46 -5.80 -21.28
C GLU A 212 -13.88 -4.49 -21.80
N PRO A 213 -14.55 -3.79 -22.73
CA PRO A 213 -14.10 -2.48 -23.17
C PRO A 213 -13.90 -1.52 -22.01
N TRP A 214 -12.86 -0.71 -22.10
CA TRP A 214 -12.55 0.34 -21.13
C TRP A 214 -13.45 1.55 -21.33
N THR A 215 -13.89 2.17 -20.24
CA THR A 215 -14.74 3.36 -20.24
C THR A 215 -14.16 4.43 -19.30
N PRO A 216 -14.59 5.69 -19.36
CA PRO A 216 -14.21 6.73 -18.40
C PRO A 216 -14.43 6.31 -16.93
N ARG A 217 -15.50 5.55 -16.68
CA ARG A 217 -15.79 4.97 -15.36
C ARG A 217 -14.64 4.11 -14.82
N ASP A 218 -14.01 3.34 -15.70
CA ASP A 218 -12.94 2.42 -15.29
C ASP A 218 -11.70 3.19 -14.81
N SER A 219 -11.38 4.31 -15.43
CA SER A 219 -10.34 5.23 -14.95
C SER A 219 -10.70 5.85 -13.59
N ILE A 220 -11.96 6.23 -13.40
CA ILE A 220 -12.43 6.69 -12.09
C ILE A 220 -12.35 5.55 -11.05
N LEU A 221 -12.69 4.31 -11.41
CA LEU A 221 -12.52 3.16 -10.49
C LEU A 221 -11.06 2.98 -10.08
N VAL A 222 -10.10 3.14 -10.99
CA VAL A 222 -8.67 3.10 -10.67
C VAL A 222 -8.29 4.24 -9.71
N GLN A 223 -8.78 5.47 -9.93
CA GLN A 223 -8.59 6.57 -8.99
C GLN A 223 -9.19 6.26 -7.62
N LEU A 224 -10.40 5.68 -7.57
CA LEU A 224 -11.07 5.35 -6.32
C LEU A 224 -10.45 4.17 -5.59
N ALA A 225 -9.79 3.22 -6.29
CA ALA A 225 -8.98 2.20 -5.64
C ALA A 225 -7.84 2.82 -4.82
N MET A 226 -7.12 3.79 -5.40
CA MET A 226 -6.09 4.53 -4.66
C MET A 226 -6.69 5.41 -3.56
N PHE A 227 -7.88 5.99 -3.79
CA PHE A 227 -8.59 6.76 -2.77
C PHE A 227 -8.93 5.90 -1.56
N GLU A 228 -9.42 4.67 -1.80
CA GLU A 228 -9.69 3.67 -0.77
C GLU A 228 -8.41 3.30 -0.01
N ASP A 229 -7.36 2.90 -0.72
CA ASP A 229 -6.07 2.47 -0.12
C ASP A 229 -5.48 3.53 0.82
N LEU A 230 -5.64 4.81 0.49
CA LEU A 230 -5.05 5.92 1.24
C LEU A 230 -5.97 6.54 2.30
N THR A 231 -7.26 6.22 2.32
CA THR A 231 -8.23 6.91 3.22
C THR A 231 -9.18 5.98 3.96
N ASP A 232 -9.10 4.67 3.76
CA ASP A 232 -9.96 3.75 4.52
C ASP A 232 -9.44 3.57 5.94
N GLN A 233 -10.23 4.03 6.90
CA GLN A 233 -9.91 4.05 8.33
C GLN A 233 -11.00 3.41 9.20
N HIS A 234 -12.08 2.90 8.57
CA HIS A 234 -13.25 2.45 9.34
C HIS A 234 -12.93 1.29 10.30
N GLU A 235 -12.08 0.34 9.90
CA GLU A 235 -11.68 -0.77 10.76
C GLU A 235 -10.79 -0.30 11.91
N ALA A 236 -9.84 0.62 11.66
CA ALA A 236 -8.99 1.19 12.72
C ALA A 236 -9.82 1.96 13.76
N LYS A 237 -10.84 2.72 13.34
CA LYS A 237 -11.76 3.41 14.23
C LYS A 237 -12.57 2.44 15.10
N LEU A 238 -13.06 1.37 14.53
CA LEU A 238 -13.79 0.31 15.25
C LEU A 238 -12.86 -0.44 16.23
N ALA A 239 -11.64 -0.75 15.82
CA ALA A 239 -10.64 -1.38 16.67
C ALA A 239 -10.30 -0.49 17.88
N ARG A 240 -10.10 0.82 17.66
CA ARG A 240 -9.85 1.81 18.73
C ARG A 240 -11.01 1.90 19.71
N GLU A 241 -12.25 1.93 19.21
CA GLU A 241 -13.44 1.91 20.10
C GLU A 241 -13.48 0.63 20.92
N ALA A 242 -13.30 -0.53 20.28
CA ALA A 242 -13.33 -1.83 20.95
C ALA A 242 -12.23 -1.95 22.02
N LEU A 243 -11.01 -1.51 21.72
CA LEU A 243 -9.90 -1.47 22.66
C LEU A 243 -10.21 -0.56 23.85
N THR A 244 -10.68 0.67 23.57
CA THR A 244 -11.08 1.64 24.63
C THR A 244 -12.15 1.05 25.53
N ALA A 245 -13.20 0.44 24.97
CA ALA A 245 -14.26 -0.18 25.74
C ALA A 245 -13.77 -1.34 26.62
N LYS A 246 -12.84 -2.16 26.12
CA LYS A 246 -12.23 -3.24 26.90
C LYS A 246 -11.39 -2.72 28.05
N LEU A 247 -10.56 -1.69 27.84
CA LEU A 247 -9.76 -1.05 28.89
C LEU A 247 -10.66 -0.43 29.97
N HIS A 248 -11.75 0.23 29.58
CA HIS A 248 -12.74 0.75 30.54
C HIS A 248 -13.38 -0.38 31.36
N ALA A 249 -13.79 -1.47 30.71
CA ALA A 249 -14.37 -2.64 31.42
C ALA A 249 -13.38 -3.31 32.37
N ALA A 250 -12.09 -3.27 32.06
CA ALA A 250 -11.00 -3.76 32.90
C ALA A 250 -10.59 -2.78 34.02
N GLY A 251 -11.18 -1.57 34.08
CA GLY A 251 -10.81 -0.52 35.04
C GLY A 251 -9.45 0.14 34.75
N ALA A 252 -8.99 0.07 33.49
CA ALA A 252 -7.70 0.55 33.01
C ALA A 252 -7.85 1.74 32.05
N GLN A 253 -8.90 2.55 32.20
CA GLN A 253 -9.22 3.68 31.33
C GLN A 253 -8.13 4.76 31.27
N ASP A 254 -7.31 4.89 32.31
CA ASP A 254 -6.18 5.82 32.37
C ASP A 254 -5.03 5.45 31.41
N LEU A 255 -5.01 4.22 30.88
CA LEU A 255 -4.04 3.79 29.89
C LEU A 255 -4.34 4.34 28.48
N VAL A 256 -5.60 4.68 28.19
CA VAL A 256 -6.03 5.13 26.86
C VAL A 256 -5.26 6.39 26.42
N GLN A 257 -4.98 7.31 27.35
CA GLN A 257 -4.21 8.52 27.04
C GLN A 257 -2.75 8.23 26.67
N ASP A 258 -2.16 7.20 27.26
CA ASP A 258 -0.79 6.80 26.94
C ASP A 258 -0.70 6.07 25.59
N LEU A 259 -1.78 5.35 25.19
CA LEU A 259 -1.85 4.63 23.93
C LEU A 259 -2.02 5.57 22.72
N TYR A 260 -2.68 6.71 22.94
CA TYR A 260 -3.04 7.64 21.86
C TYR A 260 -2.60 9.08 22.21
N PRO A 261 -1.29 9.35 22.35
CA PRO A 261 -0.80 10.71 22.55
C PRO A 261 -1.13 11.58 21.32
N VAL A 262 -1.42 12.84 21.55
CA VAL A 262 -1.70 13.80 20.46
C VAL A 262 -0.45 14.65 20.23
N GLY A 263 0.18 14.43 19.09
CA GLY A 263 1.41 15.13 18.71
C GLY A 263 2.67 14.65 19.46
N SER A 264 3.81 15.08 18.97
CA SER A 264 5.13 14.69 19.45
C SER A 264 6.06 15.90 19.52
N TRP A 265 7.01 15.89 20.47
CA TRP A 265 8.12 16.86 20.48
C TRP A 265 9.06 16.67 19.26
N ARG A 266 8.92 15.53 18.55
CA ARG A 266 9.65 15.22 17.31
C ARG A 266 8.97 15.77 16.06
N ASP A 267 7.77 16.40 16.19
CA ASP A 267 7.04 16.90 15.04
C ASP A 267 7.75 18.12 14.44
N HIS A 268 7.87 18.13 13.11
CA HIS A 268 8.38 19.24 12.32
C HIS A 268 7.34 19.66 11.26
N PRO A 269 6.24 20.32 11.65
CA PRO A 269 5.27 20.82 10.69
C PRO A 269 5.91 21.83 9.75
N PRO A 270 5.60 21.83 8.44
CA PRO A 270 6.21 22.74 7.47
C PRO A 270 6.08 24.25 7.80
N GLN A 271 5.07 24.62 8.61
CA GLN A 271 4.80 26.01 9.03
C GLN A 271 5.41 26.37 10.38
N SER A 272 6.03 25.45 11.10
CA SER A 272 6.60 25.71 12.43
C SER A 272 8.00 26.30 12.32
N PRO A 273 8.33 27.29 13.20
CA PRO A 273 9.72 27.67 13.37
C PRO A 273 10.52 26.48 13.91
N GLU A 274 11.80 26.44 13.56
CA GLU A 274 12.73 25.37 13.96
C GLU A 274 12.72 25.15 15.47
N PRO A 275 12.47 23.94 15.99
CA PRO A 275 12.67 23.65 17.40
C PRO A 275 14.17 23.69 17.72
N ASP A 276 14.53 24.25 18.87
CA ASP A 276 15.91 24.49 19.28
C ASP A 276 16.68 23.22 19.73
N LEU A 277 16.11 22.04 19.47
CA LEU A 277 16.61 20.74 19.92
C LEU A 277 17.13 19.92 18.73
N THR A 278 18.38 20.12 18.37
CA THR A 278 19.07 19.25 17.40
C THR A 278 19.84 18.16 18.11
N ILE A 279 19.37 16.91 18.04
CA ILE A 279 20.21 15.74 18.28
C ILE A 279 20.71 15.30 16.89
N PRO A 280 21.98 15.51 16.56
CA PRO A 280 22.52 15.08 15.27
C PRO A 280 22.52 13.55 15.24
N GLY A 281 21.81 12.96 14.30
CA GLY A 281 21.98 11.55 13.95
C GLY A 281 23.37 11.31 13.33
N PRO A 282 23.84 10.05 13.30
CA PRO A 282 25.09 9.73 12.65
C PRO A 282 25.04 10.14 11.16
N PRO A 283 26.18 10.49 10.54
CA PRO A 283 26.26 10.81 9.13
C PRO A 283 25.81 9.61 8.28
N ILE A 284 25.33 9.87 7.07
CA ILE A 284 24.98 8.82 6.11
C ILE A 284 26.28 8.10 5.71
N GLU A 285 26.37 6.81 6.01
CA GLU A 285 27.45 5.93 5.53
C GLU A 285 26.91 5.07 4.39
N GLU A 286 27.59 5.09 3.24
CA GLU A 286 27.34 4.14 2.16
C GLU A 286 27.78 2.75 2.63
N VAL A 287 26.85 1.79 2.70
CA VAL A 287 27.14 0.40 3.07
C VAL A 287 27.20 -0.46 1.81
N PRO A 288 28.33 -1.05 1.47
CA PRO A 288 28.40 -2.07 0.42
C PRO A 288 27.60 -3.30 0.84
N LEU A 289 26.73 -3.81 -0.04
CA LEU A 289 25.92 -4.99 0.21
C LEU A 289 26.72 -6.27 -0.12
N ASP A 290 26.74 -7.21 0.83
CA ASP A 290 27.32 -8.54 0.61
C ASP A 290 26.21 -9.54 0.19
N GLU A 291 26.35 -10.07 -1.03
CA GLU A 291 25.32 -10.88 -1.71
C GLU A 291 25.28 -12.36 -1.29
N SER A 292 26.09 -12.83 -0.34
CA SER A 292 26.40 -14.25 -0.28
C SER A 292 25.59 -15.16 0.65
N GLN A 293 24.53 -14.70 1.35
CA GLN A 293 23.82 -15.58 2.30
C GLN A 293 22.29 -15.50 2.21
N ALA A 294 21.71 -16.21 1.26
CA ALA A 294 20.28 -16.51 1.23
C ALA A 294 20.06 -18.00 1.50
N SER A 295 19.54 -18.37 2.66
CA SER A 295 18.63 -19.53 2.82
C SER A 295 18.15 -19.74 4.24
N LEU A 296 16.88 -19.45 4.50
CA LEU A 296 16.04 -20.18 5.48
C LEU A 296 14.57 -19.85 5.17
N ARG A 297 13.86 -20.87 4.71
CA ARG A 297 12.42 -20.76 4.42
C ARG A 297 11.63 -20.96 5.71
N LEU A 298 10.82 -19.97 6.09
CA LEU A 298 9.66 -20.17 6.92
C LEU A 298 8.45 -20.40 6.00
N PRO A 299 7.52 -21.33 6.30
CA PRO A 299 6.35 -21.53 5.46
C PRO A 299 5.41 -20.34 5.64
N SER A 300 5.33 -19.49 4.62
CA SER A 300 4.28 -18.49 4.52
C SER A 300 2.98 -19.16 4.11
N LEU A 301 1.91 -18.93 4.87
CA LEU A 301 0.55 -19.19 4.40
C LEU A 301 0.30 -18.30 3.19
N PRO A 302 -0.34 -18.79 2.12
CA PRO A 302 -0.65 -17.96 0.97
C PRO A 302 -1.66 -16.90 1.38
N SER A 303 -1.18 -15.68 1.58
CA SER A 303 -2.04 -14.52 1.79
C SER A 303 -2.63 -14.12 0.45
N LEU A 304 -3.96 -13.98 0.38
CA LEU A 304 -4.67 -13.41 -0.75
C LEU A 304 -4.31 -11.92 -0.96
N ALA A 305 -3.69 -11.29 0.05
CA ALA A 305 -3.15 -9.93 0.00
C ALA A 305 -2.14 -9.69 -1.13
N ASN A 306 -1.51 -10.74 -1.67
CA ASN A 306 -0.59 -10.62 -2.82
C ASN A 306 -1.29 -10.57 -4.18
N LEU A 307 -2.61 -10.75 -4.24
CA LEU A 307 -3.37 -10.66 -5.50
C LEU A 307 -3.72 -9.22 -5.86
N PHE A 308 -3.89 -8.40 -4.85
CA PHE A 308 -4.22 -6.98 -4.97
C PHE A 308 -3.64 -6.27 -3.74
N PRO A 309 -3.31 -4.98 -3.81
CA PRO A 309 -3.08 -4.20 -2.62
C PRO A 309 -4.40 -4.12 -1.83
N VAL A 310 -4.74 -5.21 -1.14
CA VAL A 310 -5.75 -5.15 -0.08
C VAL A 310 -5.04 -4.42 1.06
N PRO A 311 -5.64 -3.39 1.66
CA PRO A 311 -5.08 -2.74 2.84
C PRO A 311 -4.69 -3.83 3.84
N SER A 312 -3.40 -4.09 3.96
CA SER A 312 -2.92 -4.96 5.03
C SER A 312 -2.58 -4.04 6.19
N PHE A 313 -3.26 -4.22 7.31
CA PHE A 313 -3.01 -3.48 8.54
C PHE A 313 -1.55 -3.59 9.05
N GLU A 314 -0.74 -4.45 8.45
CA GLU A 314 0.67 -4.59 8.85
C GLU A 314 1.51 -3.33 8.58
N PHE A 315 1.18 -2.58 7.50
CA PHE A 315 1.89 -1.36 7.17
C PHE A 315 0.92 -0.35 6.54
N PRO A 316 0.56 0.71 7.25
CA PRO A 316 -0.14 1.83 6.63
C PRO A 316 0.72 2.37 5.49
N ALA A 317 0.07 2.82 4.43
CA ALA A 317 0.75 3.51 3.34
C ALA A 317 1.68 4.58 3.91
N GLY A 318 2.96 4.48 3.60
CA GLY A 318 3.98 5.45 3.96
C GLY A 318 4.40 6.25 2.74
N SER A 319 5.09 7.33 2.92
CA SER A 319 5.71 8.09 1.83
C SER A 319 6.67 9.10 2.41
N ASN A 320 7.65 9.52 1.62
CA ASN A 320 8.48 10.67 1.92
C ASN A 320 8.44 11.64 0.75
N ASN A 321 8.44 12.93 1.03
CA ASN A 321 8.82 13.94 0.05
C ASN A 321 9.54 15.09 0.73
N TRP A 322 10.41 15.73 0.00
CA TRP A 322 11.08 16.94 0.44
C TRP A 322 11.54 17.78 -0.73
N VAL A 323 11.77 19.05 -0.44
CA VAL A 323 12.34 20.00 -1.39
C VAL A 323 13.30 20.90 -0.65
N VAL A 324 14.41 21.22 -1.31
CA VAL A 324 15.40 22.17 -0.82
C VAL A 324 15.62 23.29 -1.85
N SER A 325 15.71 24.53 -1.36
CA SER A 325 16.00 25.69 -2.20
C SER A 325 17.43 25.68 -2.74
N GLY A 326 17.69 26.49 -3.77
CA GLY A 326 19.02 26.66 -4.33
C GLY A 326 20.11 27.05 -3.33
N ALA A 327 19.74 27.61 -2.16
CA ALA A 327 20.69 27.94 -1.09
C ALA A 327 21.36 26.69 -0.48
N HIS A 328 20.70 25.55 -0.54
CA HIS A 328 21.19 24.27 -0.02
C HIS A 328 21.93 23.43 -1.07
N THR A 329 21.79 23.73 -2.34
CA THR A 329 22.29 22.89 -3.43
C THR A 329 23.63 23.33 -4.00
N ALA A 330 24.33 22.42 -4.66
CA ALA A 330 25.60 22.72 -5.35
C ALA A 330 25.36 23.52 -6.64
N SER A 331 24.21 23.37 -7.27
CA SER A 331 23.85 24.04 -8.52
C SER A 331 23.30 25.47 -8.31
N GLY A 332 22.82 25.78 -7.11
CA GLY A 332 22.07 27.01 -6.84
C GLY A 332 20.61 26.97 -7.32
N LYS A 333 20.11 25.82 -7.76
CA LYS A 333 18.73 25.55 -8.17
C LYS A 333 18.09 24.52 -7.22
N PRO A 334 16.75 24.50 -7.07
CA PRO A 334 16.09 23.53 -6.19
C PRO A 334 16.37 22.07 -6.56
N LEU A 335 16.25 21.20 -5.54
CA LEU A 335 16.13 19.76 -5.69
C LEU A 335 14.86 19.32 -5.00
N LEU A 336 14.03 18.53 -5.68
CA LEU A 336 12.81 17.94 -5.12
C LEU A 336 12.91 16.43 -5.20
N SER A 337 12.60 15.72 -4.11
CA SER A 337 12.54 14.26 -4.09
C SER A 337 11.21 13.75 -3.58
N ASN A 338 10.79 12.60 -4.11
CA ASN A 338 9.61 11.86 -3.68
C ASN A 338 9.92 10.36 -3.63
N ASP A 339 9.43 9.72 -2.60
CA ASP A 339 9.65 8.31 -2.29
C ASP A 339 8.38 7.75 -1.64
N MET A 340 7.40 7.33 -2.47
CA MET A 340 6.11 6.83 -1.98
C MET A 340 6.23 5.36 -1.58
N HIS A 341 5.87 5.04 -0.33
CA HIS A 341 5.88 3.66 0.18
C HIS A 341 4.51 3.04 0.07
N LEU A 342 4.39 2.03 -0.77
CA LEU A 342 3.15 1.30 -1.03
C LEU A 342 3.41 -0.20 -1.02
N ASN A 343 2.33 -0.98 -1.06
CA ASN A 343 2.42 -2.42 -1.22
C ASN A 343 3.02 -2.76 -2.60
N ALA A 344 4.06 -3.57 -2.59
CA ALA A 344 4.71 -4.01 -3.80
C ALA A 344 3.95 -5.19 -4.44
N SER A 345 3.74 -5.11 -5.75
CA SER A 345 3.08 -6.13 -6.57
C SER A 345 3.85 -6.36 -7.87
N VAL A 346 3.56 -7.43 -8.57
CA VAL A 346 4.11 -7.71 -9.92
C VAL A 346 2.95 -7.71 -10.92
N PRO A 347 2.93 -6.77 -11.87
CA PRO A 347 3.78 -5.58 -12.00
C PRO A 347 3.55 -4.57 -10.86
N GLY A 348 4.49 -3.64 -10.68
CA GLY A 348 4.38 -2.55 -9.73
C GLY A 348 3.24 -1.58 -10.06
N ILE A 349 2.85 -0.74 -9.07
CA ILE A 349 1.72 0.20 -9.22
C ILE A 349 2.02 1.28 -10.27
N TRP A 350 3.26 1.75 -10.35
CA TRP A 350 3.64 2.86 -11.19
C TRP A 350 4.00 2.44 -12.62
N TYR A 351 3.74 3.35 -13.54
CA TYR A 351 4.14 3.30 -14.95
C TYR A 351 4.82 4.61 -15.30
N GLU A 352 6.09 4.57 -15.65
CA GLU A 352 6.84 5.74 -16.08
C GLU A 352 6.46 6.13 -17.50
N THR A 353 6.37 7.44 -17.78
CA THR A 353 6.15 7.95 -19.13
C THR A 353 6.56 9.41 -19.24
N ASP A 354 6.97 9.79 -20.46
CA ASP A 354 7.25 11.16 -20.87
C ASP A 354 6.29 11.52 -22.01
N LEU A 355 5.63 12.67 -21.92
CA LEU A 355 4.49 13.06 -22.76
C LEU A 355 4.70 14.48 -23.30
N ASP A 356 4.70 14.60 -24.64
CA ASP A 356 4.95 15.87 -25.33
C ASP A 356 3.94 16.12 -26.44
N ALA A 357 3.25 17.26 -26.41
CA ALA A 357 2.32 17.69 -27.45
C ALA A 357 2.09 19.21 -27.44
N PRO A 358 1.93 19.87 -28.61
CA PRO A 358 1.60 21.28 -28.69
C PRO A 358 0.19 21.56 -28.18
N ILE A 359 0.03 22.72 -27.50
CA ILE A 359 -1.27 23.29 -27.13
C ILE A 359 -1.48 24.57 -27.94
N PRO A 360 -2.49 24.64 -28.83
CA PRO A 360 -2.72 25.79 -29.67
C PRO A 360 -2.91 27.09 -28.87
N GLY A 361 -2.03 28.07 -29.05
CA GLY A 361 -2.10 29.37 -28.40
C GLY A 361 -1.63 29.41 -26.94
N ALA A 362 -1.02 28.35 -26.45
CA ALA A 362 -0.37 28.23 -25.14
C ALA A 362 1.00 27.58 -25.31
N GLU A 363 1.73 27.42 -24.23
CA GLU A 363 2.95 26.63 -24.20
C GLU A 363 2.64 25.13 -24.39
N ASP A 364 3.57 24.40 -24.97
CA ASP A 364 3.41 22.97 -25.24
C ASP A 364 3.35 22.19 -23.92
N LEU A 365 2.47 21.18 -23.87
CA LEU A 365 2.46 20.22 -22.77
C LEU A 365 3.69 19.31 -22.93
N HIS A 366 4.62 19.39 -22.00
CA HIS A 366 5.71 18.45 -21.88
C HIS A 366 5.87 18.08 -20.40
N VAL A 367 5.59 16.82 -20.05
CA VAL A 367 5.56 16.33 -18.68
C VAL A 367 6.12 14.93 -18.58
N SER A 368 6.98 14.69 -17.58
CA SER A 368 7.64 13.40 -17.33
C SER A 368 7.48 12.96 -15.89
N GLY A 369 7.30 11.64 -15.65
CA GLY A 369 7.13 11.08 -14.32
C GLY A 369 6.37 9.77 -14.32
N VAL A 370 5.62 9.50 -13.24
CA VAL A 370 4.86 8.27 -13.05
C VAL A 370 3.35 8.51 -13.07
N THR A 371 2.64 7.50 -13.59
CA THR A 371 1.18 7.41 -13.55
C THR A 371 0.73 6.03 -13.08
N ILE A 372 -0.55 5.90 -12.69
CA ILE A 372 -1.16 4.61 -12.40
C ILE A 372 -1.75 4.06 -13.70
N PRO A 373 -1.45 2.80 -14.12
CA PRO A 373 -2.07 2.20 -15.29
C PRO A 373 -3.61 2.26 -15.23
N GLY A 374 -4.19 3.05 -16.11
CA GLY A 374 -5.62 3.37 -16.12
C GLY A 374 -5.94 4.86 -15.97
N LEU A 375 -4.94 5.67 -15.61
CA LEU A 375 -5.06 7.13 -15.50
C LEU A 375 -4.31 7.84 -16.62
N PRO A 376 -4.88 8.90 -17.25
CA PRO A 376 -4.17 9.72 -18.23
C PRO A 376 -3.19 10.70 -17.55
N LEU A 377 -2.21 11.16 -18.34
CA LEU A 377 -1.14 12.08 -17.96
C LEU A 377 -0.31 11.56 -16.79
N ILE A 378 0.22 12.47 -15.95
CA ILE A 378 1.19 12.16 -14.88
C ILE A 378 0.56 12.43 -13.52
N VAL A 379 0.80 11.55 -12.56
CA VAL A 379 0.41 11.72 -11.15
C VAL A 379 1.49 12.47 -10.38
N VAL A 380 2.75 12.02 -10.48
CA VAL A 380 3.93 12.64 -9.85
C VAL A 380 5.03 12.79 -10.88
N GLY A 381 5.70 13.93 -10.89
CA GLY A 381 6.77 14.21 -11.83
C GLY A 381 7.11 15.69 -11.95
N HIS A 382 7.52 16.09 -13.14
CA HIS A 382 7.81 17.48 -13.48
C HIS A 382 7.38 17.80 -14.91
N ASN A 383 7.18 19.09 -15.17
CA ASN A 383 7.10 19.64 -16.52
C ASN A 383 8.32 20.54 -16.78
N GLN A 384 8.24 21.47 -17.74
CA GLN A 384 9.34 22.40 -18.05
C GLN A 384 9.62 23.44 -16.95
N HIS A 385 8.64 23.70 -16.07
CA HIS A 385 8.66 24.78 -15.09
C HIS A 385 8.62 24.34 -13.66
N ILE A 386 7.82 23.32 -13.35
CA ILE A 386 7.55 22.89 -11.97
C ILE A 386 7.80 21.39 -11.80
N ALA A 387 8.08 21.00 -10.55
CA ALA A 387 8.02 19.61 -10.12
C ALA A 387 7.11 19.49 -8.89
N TRP A 388 6.49 18.31 -8.72
CA TRP A 388 5.64 18.00 -7.57
C TRP A 388 5.79 16.56 -7.14
N GLY A 389 5.59 16.33 -5.83
CA GLY A 389 5.64 15.01 -5.22
C GLY A 389 4.65 14.89 -4.07
N PHE A 390 4.17 13.67 -3.80
CA PHE A 390 3.10 13.39 -2.86
C PHE A 390 3.55 12.60 -1.65
N THR A 391 2.97 12.94 -0.46
CA THR A 391 2.84 12.00 0.63
C THR A 391 1.39 11.99 1.14
N ASN A 392 0.90 10.83 1.57
CA ASN A 392 -0.45 10.76 2.11
C ASN A 392 -0.60 11.68 3.33
N LEU A 393 -1.61 12.57 3.29
CA LEU A 393 -1.95 13.45 4.40
C LEU A 393 -2.57 12.68 5.57
N GLY A 394 -3.20 11.55 5.29
CA GLY A 394 -3.91 10.76 6.30
C GLY A 394 -5.13 11.47 6.90
N ALA A 395 -5.70 12.43 6.17
CA ALA A 395 -6.82 13.23 6.67
C ALA A 395 -8.01 12.36 7.10
N ASP A 396 -8.67 12.74 8.20
CA ASP A 396 -9.86 12.06 8.69
C ASP A 396 -11.09 12.41 7.84
N VAL A 397 -11.36 11.56 6.86
CA VAL A 397 -12.42 11.73 5.83
C VAL A 397 -13.52 10.69 5.92
N GLN A 398 -13.55 9.91 7.01
CA GLN A 398 -14.57 8.91 7.29
C GLN A 398 -15.19 9.11 8.66
N ASP A 399 -16.51 8.97 8.78
CA ASP A 399 -17.23 8.88 10.06
C ASP A 399 -18.14 7.67 10.09
N ILE A 400 -18.25 7.03 11.25
CA ILE A 400 -19.15 5.90 11.49
C ILE A 400 -20.26 6.39 12.43
N TYR A 401 -21.50 6.35 11.93
CA TYR A 401 -22.68 6.75 12.70
C TYR A 401 -23.41 5.55 13.28
N ILE A 402 -23.78 5.63 14.56
CA ILE A 402 -24.68 4.66 15.20
C ILE A 402 -26.11 5.09 14.89
N GLU A 403 -26.78 4.33 14.04
CA GLU A 403 -28.13 4.66 13.59
C GLU A 403 -29.23 4.21 14.53
N THR A 404 -30.32 4.94 14.57
CA THR A 404 -31.56 4.48 15.19
C THR A 404 -32.50 3.98 14.11
N ILE A 405 -32.73 2.66 14.09
CA ILE A 405 -33.60 2.01 13.10
C ILE A 405 -34.91 1.56 13.80
N GLY A 406 -36.04 1.86 13.16
CA GLY A 406 -37.38 1.43 13.56
C GLY A 406 -38.06 0.64 12.44
N GLY A 407 -39.07 -0.16 12.78
CA GLY A 407 -39.74 -1.01 11.81
C GLY A 407 -38.95 -2.26 11.44
N SER A 408 -39.32 -2.96 10.39
CA SER A 408 -38.68 -4.17 9.87
C SER A 408 -38.99 -4.41 8.40
N GLY A 409 -38.06 -5.10 7.68
CA GLY A 409 -38.19 -5.37 6.26
C GLY A 409 -38.32 -4.09 5.45
N ASP A 410 -39.13 -4.09 4.37
CA ASP A 410 -39.32 -2.94 3.48
C ASP A 410 -39.94 -1.70 4.16
N ALA A 411 -40.51 -1.85 5.38
CA ALA A 411 -41.04 -0.76 6.18
C ALA A 411 -40.02 -0.22 7.21
N ALA A 412 -38.80 -0.68 7.19
CA ALA A 412 -37.74 -0.20 8.08
C ALA A 412 -37.38 1.24 7.76
N GLN A 413 -37.20 2.05 8.80
CA GLN A 413 -36.90 3.47 8.73
C GLN A 413 -35.73 3.79 9.65
N PHE A 414 -34.97 4.79 9.30
CA PHE A 414 -33.94 5.35 10.18
C PHE A 414 -34.36 6.74 10.68
N ARG A 415 -33.82 7.12 11.82
CA ARG A 415 -34.12 8.41 12.43
C ARG A 415 -33.02 9.41 12.05
N THR A 416 -33.37 10.45 11.32
CA THR A 416 -32.47 11.54 10.94
C THR A 416 -32.06 12.42 12.16
N VAL A 417 -31.05 13.25 11.98
CA VAL A 417 -30.49 14.14 13.02
C VAL A 417 -31.55 15.09 13.61
N ASP A 418 -32.49 15.58 12.79
CA ASP A 418 -33.60 16.42 13.21
C ASP A 418 -34.72 15.66 13.90
N GLY A 419 -34.61 14.32 13.99
CA GLY A 419 -35.54 13.45 14.68
C GLY A 419 -36.67 12.92 13.80
N THR A 420 -36.69 13.20 12.50
CA THR A 420 -37.67 12.65 11.57
C THR A 420 -37.35 11.22 11.20
N TRP A 421 -38.37 10.45 10.79
CA TRP A 421 -38.18 9.09 10.30
C TRP A 421 -38.20 9.08 8.78
N GLN A 422 -37.20 8.46 8.18
CA GLN A 422 -37.07 8.28 6.74
C GLN A 422 -36.89 6.79 6.40
N PRO A 423 -37.40 6.32 5.24
CA PRO A 423 -37.18 4.95 4.79
C PRO A 423 -35.69 4.66 4.63
N LEU A 424 -35.27 3.43 4.97
CA LEU A 424 -33.95 2.94 4.59
C LEU A 424 -33.82 2.93 3.07
N VAL A 425 -32.60 3.18 2.60
CA VAL A 425 -32.24 3.03 1.19
C VAL A 425 -31.88 1.57 0.95
N HIS A 426 -32.57 0.93 0.01
CA HIS A 426 -32.33 -0.44 -0.40
C HIS A 426 -31.50 -0.46 -1.68
N LEU A 427 -30.33 -1.07 -1.64
CA LEU A 427 -29.37 -1.14 -2.74
C LEU A 427 -29.16 -2.62 -3.12
N PRO A 428 -29.93 -3.13 -4.11
CA PRO A 428 -29.80 -4.52 -4.56
C PRO A 428 -28.47 -4.68 -5.31
N GLU A 429 -27.72 -5.72 -4.95
CA GLU A 429 -26.42 -6.07 -5.54
C GLU A 429 -26.41 -7.50 -6.05
N THR A 430 -25.65 -7.71 -7.14
CA THR A 430 -25.41 -9.04 -7.69
C THR A 430 -23.92 -9.22 -7.91
N ILE A 431 -23.33 -10.21 -7.22
CA ILE A 431 -21.95 -10.64 -7.43
C ILE A 431 -21.97 -11.83 -8.39
N LYS A 432 -21.36 -11.64 -9.56
CA LYS A 432 -21.08 -12.72 -10.50
C LYS A 432 -19.94 -13.57 -9.99
N ILE A 433 -20.02 -14.89 -10.15
CA ILE A 433 -19.00 -15.82 -9.64
C ILE A 433 -18.54 -16.75 -10.76
N ASN A 434 -17.24 -16.72 -11.06
CA ASN A 434 -16.67 -17.65 -12.03
C ASN A 434 -16.91 -19.10 -11.62
N HIS A 435 -17.47 -19.89 -12.52
CA HIS A 435 -17.86 -21.28 -12.29
C HIS A 435 -18.85 -21.47 -11.12
N GLY A 436 -19.56 -20.43 -10.68
CA GLY A 436 -20.53 -20.44 -9.60
C GLY A 436 -21.92 -19.94 -10.04
N ARG A 437 -22.83 -19.86 -9.07
CA ARG A 437 -24.10 -19.17 -9.24
C ARG A 437 -23.98 -17.77 -8.75
N ASP A 438 -24.56 -16.81 -9.45
CA ASP A 438 -24.60 -15.41 -9.03
C ASP A 438 -25.18 -15.29 -7.61
N LEU A 439 -24.56 -14.44 -6.80
CA LEU A 439 -25.00 -14.15 -5.45
C LEU A 439 -25.74 -12.81 -5.44
N ASN A 440 -27.04 -12.89 -5.16
CA ASN A 440 -27.85 -11.69 -4.93
C ASN A 440 -27.89 -11.37 -3.45
N TYR A 441 -27.68 -10.12 -3.09
CA TYR A 441 -27.83 -9.63 -1.73
C TYR A 441 -28.21 -8.15 -1.76
N GLU A 442 -28.53 -7.60 -0.61
CA GLU A 442 -28.98 -6.21 -0.49
C GLU A 442 -28.10 -5.47 0.51
N VAL A 443 -27.64 -4.30 0.14
CA VAL A 443 -27.00 -3.35 1.03
C VAL A 443 -28.05 -2.35 1.51
N LEU A 444 -28.20 -2.25 2.82
CA LEU A 444 -29.03 -1.23 3.44
C LEU A 444 -28.21 0.02 3.70
N ALA A 445 -28.80 1.18 3.52
CA ALA A 445 -28.13 2.45 3.75
C ALA A 445 -29.06 3.49 4.39
N THR A 446 -28.45 4.47 5.04
CA THR A 446 -29.09 5.68 5.55
C THR A 446 -28.68 6.90 4.71
N ARG A 447 -28.92 8.10 5.20
CA ARG A 447 -28.45 9.35 4.58
C ARG A 447 -27.95 10.31 5.62
N HIS A 448 -26.76 10.85 5.34
CA HIS A 448 -26.19 11.97 6.07
C HIS A 448 -25.91 13.10 5.05
N GLY A 449 -26.67 14.19 5.16
CA GLY A 449 -26.74 15.19 4.09
C GLY A 449 -27.27 14.55 2.79
N ASP A 450 -26.65 14.85 1.68
CA ASP A 450 -27.01 14.27 0.37
C ASP A 450 -26.40 12.88 0.11
N ALA A 451 -25.44 12.45 0.94
CA ALA A 451 -24.75 11.19 0.76
C ALA A 451 -25.59 9.99 1.20
N VAL A 452 -25.55 8.93 0.41
CA VAL A 452 -26.03 7.60 0.79
C VAL A 452 -24.95 6.93 1.60
N THR A 453 -25.26 6.54 2.84
CA THR A 453 -24.33 6.02 3.83
C THR A 453 -24.63 4.55 4.11
N PRO A 454 -23.82 3.61 3.55
CA PRO A 454 -24.08 2.19 3.69
C PRO A 454 -23.92 1.72 5.13
N ILE A 455 -24.75 0.74 5.52
CA ILE A 455 -24.69 0.09 6.83
C ILE A 455 -23.67 -1.06 6.76
N LEU A 456 -22.57 -0.95 7.54
CA LEU A 456 -21.47 -1.91 7.60
C LEU A 456 -21.78 -3.14 8.47
N THR A 457 -22.72 -3.06 9.40
CA THR A 457 -23.00 -4.10 10.43
C THR A 457 -23.09 -5.53 9.89
N PRO A 458 -23.68 -5.80 8.70
CA PRO A 458 -23.71 -7.16 8.17
C PRO A 458 -22.34 -7.78 7.83
N LEU A 459 -21.27 -6.96 7.72
CA LEU A 459 -19.90 -7.40 7.48
C LEU A 459 -19.12 -7.61 8.78
N LEU A 460 -19.57 -7.02 9.89
CA LEU A 460 -18.85 -6.98 11.15
C LEU A 460 -19.31 -8.12 12.06
N LYS A 461 -18.36 -9.00 12.39
CA LYS A 461 -18.64 -10.14 13.28
C LYS A 461 -19.03 -9.62 14.68
N ASP A 462 -20.14 -10.18 15.22
CA ASP A 462 -20.66 -9.90 16.56
C ASP A 462 -21.16 -8.47 16.82
N GLU A 463 -21.08 -7.54 15.86
CA GLU A 463 -21.66 -6.21 15.94
C GLU A 463 -23.18 -6.26 15.73
N LYS A 464 -23.92 -5.54 16.57
CA LYS A 464 -25.39 -5.50 16.53
C LYS A 464 -25.94 -4.09 16.30
N ARG A 465 -25.12 -3.08 16.55
CA ARG A 465 -25.52 -1.69 16.34
C ARG A 465 -25.59 -1.42 14.83
N PRO A 466 -26.60 -0.76 14.32
CA PRO A 466 -26.60 -0.31 12.93
C PRO A 466 -25.53 0.77 12.75
N LEU A 467 -24.41 0.43 12.09
CA LEU A 467 -23.29 1.31 11.85
C LEU A 467 -23.28 1.75 10.39
N ALA A 468 -23.50 3.05 10.15
CA ALA A 468 -23.47 3.62 8.81
C ALA A 468 -22.16 4.39 8.57
N LEU A 469 -21.55 4.17 7.41
CA LEU A 469 -20.30 4.82 7.01
C LEU A 469 -20.59 6.08 6.19
N ARG A 470 -20.09 7.23 6.62
CA ARG A 470 -19.98 8.46 5.83
C ARG A 470 -18.54 8.65 5.37
N TRP A 471 -18.33 8.79 4.10
CA TRP A 471 -17.00 8.92 3.48
C TRP A 471 -17.03 10.03 2.44
N THR A 472 -15.98 10.84 2.33
CA THR A 472 -15.89 11.89 1.31
C THR A 472 -16.02 11.34 -0.12
N LEU A 473 -15.55 10.12 -0.34
CA LEU A 473 -15.69 9.38 -1.59
C LEU A 473 -17.16 9.30 -2.09
N TYR A 474 -18.15 9.41 -1.19
CA TYR A 474 -19.58 9.42 -1.60
C TYR A 474 -20.07 10.72 -2.20
N ASP A 475 -19.29 11.80 -2.07
CA ASP A 475 -19.62 13.11 -2.62
C ASP A 475 -19.09 13.23 -4.05
N ALA A 476 -19.86 12.77 -5.01
CA ALA A 476 -19.45 12.71 -6.41
C ALA A 476 -18.92 14.05 -6.96
N ALA A 477 -19.39 15.17 -6.40
CA ALA A 477 -18.95 16.52 -6.83
C ALA A 477 -17.47 16.81 -6.54
N ILE A 478 -16.85 16.10 -5.57
CA ILE A 478 -15.44 16.31 -5.24
C ILE A 478 -14.49 15.38 -6.01
N ILE A 479 -15.01 14.32 -6.61
CA ILE A 479 -14.18 13.41 -7.40
C ILE A 479 -13.86 14.11 -8.72
N ARG A 480 -12.64 14.61 -8.81
CA ARG A 480 -12.10 15.36 -9.94
C ARG A 480 -10.73 14.81 -10.33
N MET A 481 -10.39 14.99 -11.59
CA MET A 481 -9.11 14.56 -12.14
C MET A 481 -8.44 15.73 -12.88
N PRO A 482 -7.94 16.77 -12.17
CA PRO A 482 -7.37 17.98 -12.79
C PRO A 482 -5.95 17.75 -13.31
N VAL A 483 -5.65 16.56 -13.84
CA VAL A 483 -4.31 16.13 -14.25
C VAL A 483 -3.74 17.00 -15.38
N ARG A 484 -4.60 17.54 -16.25
CA ARG A 484 -4.15 18.47 -17.29
C ARG A 484 -3.75 19.82 -16.70
N ASP A 485 -4.54 20.36 -15.78
CA ASP A 485 -4.24 21.65 -15.14
C ASP A 485 -2.97 21.55 -14.30
N ILE A 486 -2.73 20.40 -13.66
CA ILE A 486 -1.48 20.13 -12.94
C ILE A 486 -0.32 20.04 -13.93
N ALA A 487 -0.45 19.25 -15.00
CA ALA A 487 0.60 19.05 -15.99
C ALA A 487 1.00 20.33 -16.75
N THR A 488 0.11 21.33 -16.83
CA THR A 488 0.34 22.61 -17.51
C THR A 488 0.55 23.77 -16.53
N ALA A 489 0.58 23.53 -15.22
CA ALA A 489 0.92 24.56 -14.24
C ALA A 489 2.38 24.98 -14.42
N HIS A 490 2.66 26.28 -14.30
CA HIS A 490 3.98 26.85 -14.58
C HIS A 490 4.53 27.74 -13.44
N ASP A 491 3.70 27.97 -12.40
CA ASP A 491 4.05 28.72 -11.22
C ASP A 491 3.21 28.29 -10.00
N TRP A 492 3.53 28.82 -8.82
CA TRP A 492 2.79 28.54 -7.58
C TRP A 492 1.30 28.85 -7.68
N THR A 493 0.94 29.93 -8.38
CA THR A 493 -0.46 30.36 -8.51
C THR A 493 -1.29 29.36 -9.33
N SER A 494 -0.79 28.98 -10.50
CA SER A 494 -1.43 27.99 -11.38
C SER A 494 -1.43 26.59 -10.75
N PHE A 495 -0.36 26.22 -10.05
CA PHE A 495 -0.28 24.99 -9.25
C PHE A 495 -1.39 24.96 -8.18
N CYS A 496 -1.51 25.98 -7.33
CA CYS A 496 -2.55 26.04 -6.31
C CYS A 496 -3.96 26.04 -6.93
N ALA A 497 -4.17 26.72 -8.06
CA ALA A 497 -5.46 26.72 -8.76
C ALA A 497 -5.85 25.32 -9.28
N ALA A 498 -4.90 24.55 -9.77
CA ALA A 498 -5.12 23.17 -10.21
C ALA A 498 -5.46 22.26 -9.02
N PHE A 499 -4.66 22.32 -7.95
CA PHE A 499 -4.88 21.49 -6.76
C PHE A 499 -6.12 21.87 -5.94
N ALA A 500 -6.63 23.10 -6.04
CA ALA A 500 -7.90 23.48 -5.43
C ALA A 500 -9.09 22.67 -5.96
N GLN A 501 -8.99 22.11 -7.18
CA GLN A 501 -9.96 21.21 -7.79
C GLN A 501 -9.80 19.76 -7.33
N PHE A 502 -8.63 19.38 -6.80
CA PHE A 502 -8.35 18.02 -6.38
C PHE A 502 -9.11 17.69 -5.09
N GLY A 503 -10.05 16.73 -5.18
CA GLY A 503 -10.92 16.41 -4.06
C GLY A 503 -10.36 15.35 -3.10
N GLY A 504 -9.39 14.56 -3.55
CA GLY A 504 -8.78 13.50 -2.74
C GLY A 504 -8.31 12.29 -3.54
N PRO A 505 -7.58 11.39 -2.88
CA PRO A 505 -7.25 11.37 -1.44
C PRO A 505 -6.40 12.57 -1.02
N GLY A 506 -6.56 13.06 0.24
CA GLY A 506 -5.78 14.19 0.73
C GLY A 506 -4.28 13.93 0.70
N GLN A 507 -3.49 14.84 0.16
CA GLN A 507 -2.04 14.71 0.00
C GLN A 507 -1.29 15.91 0.61
N ASN A 508 -0.09 15.65 1.07
CA ASN A 508 0.94 16.66 1.25
C ASN A 508 1.67 16.79 -0.08
N VAL A 509 1.59 17.96 -0.72
CA VAL A 509 2.25 18.19 -2.00
C VAL A 509 3.40 19.14 -1.82
N VAL A 510 4.62 18.70 -2.13
CA VAL A 510 5.78 19.57 -2.25
C VAL A 510 5.91 20.08 -3.68
N TYR A 511 6.44 21.29 -3.81
CA TYR A 511 6.55 22.04 -5.05
C TYR A 511 7.92 22.66 -5.18
N ALA A 512 8.44 22.73 -6.39
CA ALA A 512 9.56 23.61 -6.78
C ALA A 512 9.33 24.16 -8.19
N ASP A 513 9.97 25.29 -8.50
CA ASP A 513 9.92 25.86 -9.84
C ASP A 513 11.29 26.29 -10.38
N ASP A 514 11.33 26.60 -11.68
CA ASP A 514 12.52 27.01 -12.42
C ASP A 514 13.02 28.41 -12.01
N GLN A 515 12.17 29.21 -11.30
CA GLN A 515 12.55 30.51 -10.72
C GLN A 515 13.33 30.36 -9.41
N GLY A 516 13.30 29.16 -8.82
CA GLY A 516 14.01 28.81 -7.59
C GLY A 516 13.15 28.82 -6.34
N ASN A 517 11.84 29.03 -6.47
CA ASN A 517 10.90 28.95 -5.36
C ASN A 517 10.62 27.51 -4.97
N ILE A 518 10.30 27.30 -3.69
CA ILE A 518 9.87 26.04 -3.15
C ILE A 518 8.56 26.20 -2.37
N GLY A 519 7.72 25.18 -2.32
CA GLY A 519 6.44 25.30 -1.66
C GLY A 519 5.90 23.96 -1.14
N TYR A 520 4.91 24.06 -0.25
CA TYR A 520 4.12 22.96 0.25
C TYR A 520 2.67 23.37 0.35
N HIS A 521 1.76 22.47 -0.01
CA HIS A 521 0.33 22.65 0.21
C HIS A 521 -0.33 21.31 0.55
N ALA A 522 -1.08 21.27 1.64
CA ALA A 522 -1.99 20.15 1.88
C ALA A 522 -3.18 20.24 0.94
N THR A 523 -3.63 19.10 0.41
CA THR A 523 -4.71 19.06 -0.59
C THR A 523 -5.81 18.09 -0.18
N GLY A 524 -6.92 18.13 -0.92
CA GLY A 524 -8.08 17.28 -0.70
C GLY A 524 -9.23 18.00 0.03
N LYS A 525 -10.39 17.36 0.01
CA LYS A 525 -11.60 17.87 0.70
C LYS A 525 -11.73 17.23 2.07
N ILE A 526 -11.39 17.98 3.10
CA ILE A 526 -11.40 17.54 4.50
C ILE A 526 -12.66 18.07 5.17
N PRO A 527 -13.52 17.21 5.75
CA PRO A 527 -14.80 17.62 6.27
C PRO A 527 -14.68 18.46 7.55
N MET A 528 -15.46 19.52 7.65
CA MET A 528 -15.73 20.23 8.87
C MET A 528 -16.95 19.61 9.57
N ARG A 529 -16.79 19.24 10.82
CA ARG A 529 -17.81 18.58 11.64
C ARG A 529 -18.46 19.58 12.60
N GLY A 530 -19.78 19.46 12.80
CA GLY A 530 -20.56 20.35 13.65
C GLY A 530 -21.26 21.48 12.89
N PRO A 531 -21.91 22.43 13.59
CA PRO A 531 -22.57 23.54 12.94
C PRO A 531 -21.57 24.38 12.15
N ALA A 532 -21.97 24.80 10.94
CA ALA A 532 -21.16 25.73 10.16
C ALA A 532 -20.78 26.97 10.99
N PRO A 533 -19.52 27.43 10.93
CA PRO A 533 -19.14 28.65 11.64
C PRO A 533 -20.07 29.79 11.23
N SER A 534 -20.63 30.51 12.19
CA SER A 534 -21.48 31.64 11.89
C SER A 534 -20.67 32.68 11.11
N SER A 535 -21.24 33.20 10.03
CA SER A 535 -20.59 34.21 9.18
C SER A 535 -20.13 35.50 9.91
N THR A 536 -20.30 35.54 11.21
CA THR A 536 -19.90 36.63 12.10
C THR A 536 -18.67 36.34 12.97
N GLU A 537 -18.17 35.09 13.00
CA GLU A 537 -16.87 34.80 13.55
C GLU A 537 -15.79 35.00 12.48
N VAL A 538 -15.40 36.24 12.26
CA VAL A 538 -14.20 36.58 11.54
C VAL A 538 -13.02 36.09 12.40
N LEU A 539 -12.31 35.09 11.94
CA LEU A 539 -10.99 34.75 12.51
C LEU A 539 -10.14 36.01 12.59
N PRO A 540 -9.32 36.18 13.63
CA PRO A 540 -8.46 37.37 13.74
C PRO A 540 -7.69 37.52 12.42
N ALA A 541 -7.73 38.73 11.87
CA ALA A 541 -7.12 39.10 10.58
C ALA A 541 -5.59 38.87 10.49
N ASP A 542 -4.97 38.41 11.58
CA ASP A 542 -3.53 38.19 11.69
C ASP A 542 -3.08 36.81 11.13
N VAL A 543 -4.02 35.94 10.74
CA VAL A 543 -3.70 34.61 10.18
C VAL A 543 -3.86 34.55 8.64
N ALA A 544 -4.47 35.57 8.04
CA ALA A 544 -4.75 35.65 6.61
C ALA A 544 -4.22 36.95 6.00
N SER A 545 -2.91 37.19 6.07
CA SER A 545 -2.28 38.16 5.15
C SER A 545 -1.44 37.40 4.15
N PRO A 546 -1.70 37.56 2.85
CA PRO A 546 -0.72 37.18 1.84
C PRO A 546 0.54 38.02 2.12
N LEU A 547 1.64 37.37 2.46
CA LEU A 547 2.93 38.02 2.62
C LEU A 547 3.33 38.58 1.25
N GLU A 548 3.18 39.89 1.06
CA GLU A 548 3.88 40.55 -0.02
C GLU A 548 5.39 40.31 0.17
N PRO A 549 6.13 39.92 -0.89
CA PRO A 549 7.55 39.62 -0.79
C PRO A 549 8.31 40.87 -0.43
N LYS A 550 8.84 40.91 0.79
CA LYS A 550 9.85 41.94 1.15
C LYS A 550 11.19 41.51 0.56
N PRO A 551 11.90 42.41 -0.15
CA PRO A 551 13.22 42.10 -0.73
C PRO A 551 14.22 41.76 0.37
N ALA A 552 14.90 40.61 0.22
CA ALA A 552 15.94 40.14 1.12
C ALA A 552 17.12 41.09 1.16
N THR A 553 17.40 41.67 2.31
CA THR A 553 18.66 42.37 2.59
C THR A 553 19.72 41.33 2.97
N ARG A 554 20.72 41.22 2.14
CA ARG A 554 21.97 40.48 2.38
C ARG A 554 22.62 40.96 3.66
N THR A 555 22.96 40.03 4.59
CA THR A 555 23.91 40.32 5.67
C THR A 555 24.76 39.14 6.10
N ALA A 556 26.01 39.35 5.99
CA ALA A 556 27.18 39.05 6.82
C ALA A 556 27.53 37.61 7.25
N PRO A 557 28.83 37.27 7.30
CA PRO A 557 29.33 35.89 7.46
C PRO A 557 29.25 35.41 8.92
N ILE A 558 28.87 34.15 9.07
CA ILE A 558 28.81 33.44 10.36
C ILE A 558 30.21 32.99 10.75
N ALA A 559 30.63 33.38 11.96
CA ALA A 559 31.87 32.93 12.58
C ALA A 559 31.78 31.48 13.04
N ALA A 560 32.84 30.71 12.81
CA ALA A 560 32.98 29.35 13.28
C ALA A 560 32.97 29.27 14.81
N ASN A 561 32.21 28.34 15.37
CA ASN A 561 32.16 28.06 16.79
C ASN A 561 32.79 26.69 17.09
N PRO A 562 33.53 26.54 18.19
CA PRO A 562 34.30 25.34 18.47
C PRO A 562 33.49 24.24 19.15
N ASP A 563 34.00 23.04 18.92
CA ASP A 563 33.68 21.70 19.41
C ASP A 563 32.97 21.60 20.78
N PRO A 564 31.80 20.89 20.88
CA PRO A 564 31.12 20.62 22.13
C PRO A 564 31.19 19.13 22.55
N LEU A 565 32.35 18.62 22.77
CA LEU A 565 32.50 17.32 23.48
C LEU A 565 32.98 17.58 24.93
N SER A 566 32.10 18.08 25.78
CA SER A 566 32.15 17.91 27.23
C SER A 566 30.92 18.48 27.92
N ARG A 567 29.90 17.70 28.09
CA ARG A 567 28.86 17.90 29.11
C ARG A 567 28.31 16.58 29.60
N THR A 568 28.87 16.08 30.67
CA THR A 568 28.23 15.27 31.67
C THR A 568 27.40 16.21 32.54
N ASP A 569 26.10 16.07 32.49
CA ASP A 569 25.02 16.48 33.42
C ASP A 569 23.78 16.89 32.63
N ILE A 570 23.00 15.88 32.18
CA ILE A 570 21.65 16.12 31.69
C ILE A 570 20.69 15.93 32.86
N GLN A 571 20.43 16.99 33.60
CA GLN A 571 19.19 17.13 34.34
C GLN A 571 18.11 17.44 33.30
N ALA A 572 17.08 16.57 33.19
CA ALA A 572 15.94 16.80 32.34
C ALA A 572 15.28 18.15 32.70
N PRO A 573 15.11 19.08 31.74
CA PRO A 573 14.24 20.22 31.96
C PRO A 573 12.83 19.70 32.20
N GLY A 574 12.15 20.22 33.21
CA GLY A 574 10.74 19.93 33.44
C GLY A 574 9.97 20.12 32.12
N ALA A 575 9.32 19.05 31.66
CA ALA A 575 8.50 19.08 30.46
C ALA A 575 7.58 20.31 30.56
N PRO A 576 7.49 21.15 29.52
CA PRO A 576 6.41 22.12 29.47
C PRO A 576 5.12 21.33 29.53
N SER A 577 4.27 21.62 30.49
CA SER A 577 2.92 21.09 30.55
C SER A 577 2.27 21.38 29.20
N ALA A 578 1.92 20.32 28.47
CA ALA A 578 1.15 20.43 27.25
C ALA A 578 -0.02 21.40 27.49
N PRO A 579 -0.30 22.33 26.58
CA PRO A 579 -1.45 23.21 26.72
C PRO A 579 -2.67 22.30 26.85
N GLN A 580 -3.36 22.40 27.99
CA GLN A 580 -4.63 21.73 28.16
C GLN A 580 -5.61 22.42 27.22
N LEU A 581 -5.85 21.75 26.07
CA LEU A 581 -7.01 22.03 25.28
C LEU A 581 -8.22 21.80 26.18
N SER A 582 -8.84 22.90 26.61
CA SER A 582 -10.00 22.89 27.49
C SER A 582 -11.24 22.43 26.72
N GLY A 583 -11.44 21.14 26.67
CA GLY A 583 -12.61 20.42 26.19
C GLY A 583 -12.27 18.96 26.15
N PRO A 584 -13.18 18.03 26.46
CA PRO A 584 -12.90 16.61 26.21
C PRO A 584 -12.77 16.43 24.71
N LEU A 585 -11.53 16.34 24.20
CA LEU A 585 -11.24 15.67 22.95
C LEU A 585 -11.62 14.22 23.20
N SER A 586 -12.88 13.93 23.02
CA SER A 586 -13.36 12.56 22.94
C SER A 586 -12.57 11.91 21.83
N PRO A 587 -11.86 10.78 22.07
CA PRO A 587 -11.37 9.96 20.97
C PRO A 587 -12.56 9.75 20.05
N VAL A 588 -12.40 9.93 18.75
CA VAL A 588 -13.49 9.95 17.78
C VAL A 588 -14.37 8.74 18.04
N PRO A 589 -15.48 8.92 18.72
CA PRO A 589 -16.37 7.82 19.00
C PRO A 589 -17.21 7.59 17.77
N LEU A 590 -17.73 6.42 17.68
CA LEU A 590 -18.97 6.18 16.98
C LEU A 590 -19.95 7.26 17.43
N VAL A 591 -20.29 8.19 16.57
CA VAL A 591 -20.88 9.46 16.98
C VAL A 591 -22.39 9.34 17.04
N PRO A 592 -23.05 9.78 18.15
CA PRO A 592 -24.48 10.07 18.11
C PRO A 592 -24.72 11.22 17.12
N ALA A 593 -25.54 10.99 16.12
CA ALA A 593 -25.72 11.78 14.92
C ALA A 593 -25.89 13.32 15.08
N LYS A 594 -26.24 13.83 16.24
CA LYS A 594 -26.53 15.26 16.43
C LYS A 594 -25.32 16.19 16.52
N ALA A 595 -24.17 15.70 16.88
CA ALA A 595 -23.03 16.58 17.22
C ALA A 595 -21.99 16.74 16.11
N HIS A 596 -22.05 15.94 15.05
CA HIS A 596 -20.93 15.78 14.11
C HIS A 596 -21.34 15.62 12.63
N GLU A 597 -22.53 16.10 12.26
CA GLU A 597 -22.86 16.22 10.84
C GLU A 597 -21.83 17.10 10.12
N TRP A 598 -21.53 16.75 8.88
CA TRP A 598 -20.60 17.53 8.08
C TRP A 598 -21.28 18.84 7.63
N SER A 599 -20.63 19.95 7.94
CA SER A 599 -21.11 21.29 7.58
C SER A 599 -20.46 21.85 6.32
N GLY A 600 -19.57 21.11 5.70
CA GLY A 600 -18.81 21.48 4.50
C GLY A 600 -17.39 20.97 4.57
N TYR A 601 -16.51 21.58 3.82
CA TYR A 601 -15.09 21.24 3.74
C TYR A 601 -14.24 22.43 4.15
N ILE A 602 -13.05 22.18 4.72
CA ILE A 602 -12.05 23.21 4.97
C ILE A 602 -11.75 23.91 3.65
N PRO A 603 -11.82 25.27 3.58
CA PRO A 603 -11.41 26.00 2.37
C PRO A 603 -9.97 25.68 1.98
N PHE A 604 -9.72 25.56 0.68
CA PHE A 604 -8.39 25.17 0.18
C PHE A 604 -7.27 26.10 0.67
N ASP A 605 -7.50 27.39 0.64
CA ASP A 605 -6.59 28.45 1.09
C ASP A 605 -6.34 28.44 2.61
N GLN A 606 -7.15 27.71 3.37
CA GLN A 606 -7.00 27.53 4.82
C GLN A 606 -6.34 26.20 5.20
N LEU A 607 -6.10 25.31 4.23
CA LEU A 607 -5.30 24.12 4.45
C LEU A 607 -3.84 24.49 4.76
N PRO A 608 -3.09 23.64 5.50
CA PRO A 608 -1.68 23.88 5.77
C PRO A 608 -0.91 24.13 4.48
N GLN A 609 -0.16 25.22 4.45
CA GLN A 609 0.65 25.62 3.30
C GLN A 609 1.84 26.48 3.71
N VAL A 610 2.90 26.43 2.92
CA VAL A 610 4.05 27.31 3.03
C VAL A 610 4.67 27.55 1.66
N PHE A 611 5.15 28.76 1.43
CA PHE A 611 5.84 29.13 0.21
C PHE A 611 7.11 29.92 0.58
N ASP A 612 8.25 29.49 0.02
CA ASP A 612 9.60 30.05 0.26
C ASP A 612 9.93 30.24 1.75
N PRO A 613 9.91 29.14 2.57
CA PRO A 613 10.27 29.27 3.97
C PRO A 613 11.72 29.75 4.13
N PRO A 614 12.03 30.54 5.19
CA PRO A 614 13.34 31.17 5.37
C PRO A 614 14.52 30.19 5.49
N ASP A 615 14.25 28.99 6.02
CA ASP A 615 15.24 27.91 6.14
C ASP A 615 15.49 27.17 4.82
N GLY A 616 14.65 27.38 3.81
CA GLY A 616 14.81 26.81 2.47
C GLY A 616 14.68 25.29 2.40
N VAL A 617 14.01 24.66 3.38
CA VAL A 617 13.78 23.21 3.46
C VAL A 617 12.32 22.92 3.78
N ILE A 618 11.71 22.02 3.04
CA ILE A 618 10.37 21.48 3.33
C ILE A 618 10.46 19.97 3.25
N ALA A 619 9.91 19.26 4.25
CA ALA A 619 9.88 17.81 4.25
C ALA A 619 8.57 17.30 4.85
N THR A 620 7.99 16.26 4.28
CA THR A 620 6.89 15.51 4.88
C THR A 620 7.10 14.00 4.76
N ALA A 621 6.70 13.26 5.78
CA ALA A 621 6.77 11.80 5.83
C ALA A 621 5.58 11.21 6.60
N ASN A 622 4.37 11.69 6.31
CA ASN A 622 3.09 11.32 6.94
C ASN A 622 2.97 11.73 8.42
N ALA A 623 3.98 12.37 9.01
CA ALA A 623 3.91 12.92 10.34
C ALA A 623 3.02 14.18 10.38
N ARG A 624 2.76 14.67 11.57
CA ARG A 624 1.92 15.84 11.79
C ARG A 624 2.43 17.07 11.02
N VAL A 625 1.54 17.68 10.24
CA VAL A 625 1.83 18.87 9.41
C VAL A 625 1.19 20.16 9.94
N THR A 626 0.45 20.08 11.04
CA THR A 626 -0.23 21.24 11.64
C THR A 626 0.46 21.69 12.91
N PRO A 627 0.67 22.99 13.10
CA PRO A 627 1.09 23.54 14.39
C PRO A 627 -0.04 23.40 15.44
N ASP A 628 0.28 23.55 16.72
CA ASP A 628 -0.66 23.37 17.83
C ASP A 628 -1.86 24.34 17.80
N ASN A 629 -1.70 25.50 17.21
CA ASN A 629 -2.74 26.52 17.08
C ASN A 629 -3.55 26.45 15.79
N TYR A 630 -3.37 25.40 14.99
CA TYR A 630 -4.14 25.23 13.74
C TYR A 630 -5.63 25.00 14.07
N PRO A 631 -6.57 25.77 13.45
CA PRO A 631 -7.96 25.83 13.92
C PRO A 631 -8.83 24.63 13.53
N TYR A 632 -8.39 23.81 12.58
CA TYR A 632 -9.19 22.71 12.06
C TYR A 632 -8.59 21.35 12.43
N PRO A 633 -9.38 20.38 12.92
CA PRO A 633 -8.93 19.02 13.09
C PRO A 633 -8.81 18.35 11.69
N ILE A 634 -7.58 18.14 11.22
CA ILE A 634 -7.33 17.41 9.97
C ILE A 634 -7.28 15.92 10.23
N ASN A 635 -6.51 15.52 11.22
CA ASN A 635 -6.32 14.13 11.61
C ASN A 635 -5.93 14.05 13.09
N LEU A 636 -6.23 12.92 13.72
CA LEU A 636 -5.76 12.56 15.07
C LEU A 636 -4.80 11.37 15.04
N ASP A 637 -4.70 10.71 13.90
CA ASP A 637 -3.92 9.48 13.69
C ASP A 637 -2.79 9.75 12.68
N TRP A 638 -1.89 10.70 13.01
CA TRP A 638 -0.71 11.01 12.20
C TRP A 638 0.25 9.82 12.13
N GLY A 639 1.09 9.78 11.11
CA GLY A 639 2.21 8.85 11.05
C GLY A 639 3.28 9.17 12.09
N ALA A 640 4.04 8.15 12.50
CA ALA A 640 5.11 8.32 13.47
C ALA A 640 6.16 9.34 12.99
N PRO A 641 6.70 10.20 13.85
CA PRO A 641 7.48 11.38 13.47
C PRO A 641 8.92 11.07 13.00
N TYR A 642 9.43 9.86 13.25
CA TYR A 642 10.86 9.51 13.12
C TYR A 642 11.42 9.73 11.72
N ARG A 643 10.67 9.35 10.66
CA ARG A 643 11.12 9.53 9.28
C ARG A 643 11.21 11.01 8.92
N ASN A 644 10.18 11.78 9.27
CA ASN A 644 10.14 13.22 9.01
C ASN A 644 11.27 13.96 9.74
N GLU A 645 11.44 13.67 11.03
CA GLU A 645 12.53 14.22 11.85
C GLU A 645 13.90 13.88 11.26
N ARG A 646 14.10 12.62 10.83
CA ARG A 646 15.37 12.16 10.23
C ARG A 646 15.66 12.87 8.92
N ILE A 647 14.69 12.98 8.01
CA ILE A 647 14.85 13.70 6.73
C ILE A 647 15.21 15.17 7.00
N TRP A 648 14.49 15.80 7.89
CA TRP A 648 14.71 17.18 8.26
C TRP A 648 16.13 17.37 8.82
N HIS A 649 16.60 16.53 9.73
CA HIS A 649 17.98 16.57 10.25
C HIS A 649 19.04 16.36 9.17
N LEU A 650 18.78 15.52 8.19
CA LEU A 650 19.71 15.25 7.10
C LEU A 650 19.80 16.39 6.08
N LEU A 651 18.77 17.23 5.98
CA LEU A 651 18.71 18.36 5.05
C LEU A 651 19.09 19.68 5.71
N ASN A 652 18.62 19.90 6.94
CA ASN A 652 18.76 21.17 7.64
C ASN A 652 20.23 21.57 7.77
N ARG A 653 20.50 22.86 7.47
CA ARG A 653 21.84 23.48 7.51
C ARG A 653 22.92 22.84 6.62
N ARG A 654 22.56 21.85 5.78
CA ARG A 654 23.50 21.33 4.77
C ARG A 654 23.49 22.24 3.55
N THR A 655 24.67 22.33 2.92
CA THR A 655 24.86 23.07 1.68
C THR A 655 25.63 22.23 0.68
N GLY A 656 25.54 22.57 -0.60
CA GLY A 656 26.24 21.86 -1.66
C GLY A 656 25.62 20.49 -1.99
N LEU A 657 24.35 20.29 -1.66
CA LEU A 657 23.58 19.07 -1.94
C LEU A 657 23.48 18.80 -3.44
N LYS A 658 23.49 17.54 -3.81
CA LYS A 658 23.40 17.04 -5.20
C LYS A 658 22.28 15.96 -5.27
N PRO A 659 21.81 15.56 -6.45
CA PRO A 659 20.83 14.47 -6.59
C PRO A 659 21.24 13.17 -5.88
N ALA A 660 22.54 12.84 -5.88
CA ALA A 660 23.04 11.66 -5.16
C ALA A 660 22.86 11.75 -3.64
N ASP A 661 22.89 12.96 -3.06
CA ASP A 661 22.59 13.13 -1.62
C ASP A 661 21.12 12.93 -1.33
N MET A 662 20.23 13.25 -2.26
CA MET A 662 18.78 12.99 -2.15
C MET A 662 18.53 11.48 -2.11
N LEU A 663 19.09 10.74 -3.05
CA LEU A 663 18.99 9.28 -3.09
C LEU A 663 19.59 8.62 -1.82
N ALA A 664 20.67 9.17 -1.29
CA ALA A 664 21.26 8.68 -0.05
C ALA A 664 20.32 8.86 1.16
N ILE A 665 19.48 9.91 1.15
CA ILE A 665 18.42 10.10 2.15
C ILE A 665 17.27 9.11 1.94
N GLU A 666 16.79 8.90 0.70
CA GLU A 666 15.75 7.92 0.38
C GLU A 666 16.13 6.50 0.80
N THR A 667 17.42 6.20 0.80
CA THR A 667 17.96 4.88 1.14
C THR A 667 18.48 4.76 2.57
N ASP A 668 18.28 5.78 3.43
CA ASP A 668 18.77 5.75 4.81
C ASP A 668 17.96 4.74 5.66
N VAL A 669 18.72 3.89 6.36
CA VAL A 669 18.21 2.80 7.21
C VAL A 669 18.48 3.04 8.70
N TYR A 670 18.75 4.27 9.10
CA TYR A 670 18.87 4.62 10.51
C TYR A 670 17.48 4.75 11.13
N SER A 671 17.24 4.05 12.24
CA SER A 671 16.05 4.14 13.07
C SER A 671 16.38 4.83 14.39
N ASP A 672 15.82 6.00 14.60
CA ASP A 672 15.99 6.71 15.88
C ASP A 672 15.23 6.00 17.00
N PHE A 673 14.02 5.52 16.71
CA PHE A 673 13.22 4.74 17.66
C PHE A 673 13.97 3.48 18.15
N ASP A 674 14.43 2.65 17.20
CA ASP A 674 15.12 1.40 17.58
C ASP A 674 16.47 1.65 18.24
N HIS A 675 17.12 2.76 17.89
CA HIS A 675 18.35 3.16 18.59
C HIS A 675 18.06 3.53 20.04
N VAL A 676 17.01 4.32 20.32
CA VAL A 676 16.57 4.64 21.69
C VAL A 676 16.18 3.37 22.44
N LEU A 677 15.41 2.49 21.79
CA LEU A 677 15.03 1.20 22.37
C LEU A 677 16.27 0.35 22.70
N ALA A 678 17.26 0.26 21.80
CA ALA A 678 18.51 -0.47 22.04
C ALA A 678 19.26 0.04 23.25
N GLN A 679 19.37 1.36 23.39
CA GLN A 679 20.04 1.97 24.56
C GLN A 679 19.26 1.68 25.85
N ARG A 680 17.93 1.72 25.82
CA ARG A 680 17.07 1.40 26.97
C ARG A 680 17.18 -0.08 27.36
N LEU A 681 17.24 -0.99 26.37
CA LEU A 681 17.44 -2.42 26.60
C LEU A 681 18.85 -2.71 27.16
N ALA A 682 19.89 -2.09 26.57
CA ALA A 682 21.26 -2.23 27.09
C ALA A 682 21.35 -1.78 28.55
N TYR A 683 20.76 -0.62 28.87
CA TYR A 683 20.70 -0.14 30.25
C TYR A 683 20.01 -1.15 31.19
N ALA A 684 18.87 -1.71 30.78
CA ALA A 684 18.16 -2.70 31.57
C ALA A 684 18.99 -3.96 31.82
N LEU A 685 19.66 -4.48 30.79
CA LEU A 685 20.54 -5.64 30.89
C LEU A 685 21.76 -5.41 31.82
N ASP A 686 22.26 -4.18 31.90
CA ASP A 686 23.35 -3.82 32.78
C ASP A 686 22.92 -3.65 34.25
N HIS A 687 21.66 -3.26 34.49
CA HIS A 687 21.19 -2.82 35.83
C HIS A 687 20.13 -3.73 36.46
N ALA A 688 19.59 -4.72 35.72
CA ALA A 688 18.55 -5.60 36.25
C ALA A 688 19.00 -6.40 37.49
N PRO A 689 18.34 -6.21 38.65
CA PRO A 689 18.66 -6.99 39.86
C PRO A 689 18.51 -8.51 39.66
N ALA A 690 17.65 -8.93 38.75
CA ALA A 690 17.40 -10.35 38.50
C ALA A 690 18.60 -11.07 37.88
N LEU A 691 19.45 -10.40 37.10
CA LEU A 691 20.69 -10.99 36.53
C LEU A 691 21.68 -11.36 37.63
N GLY A 692 21.83 -10.52 38.66
CA GLY A 692 22.70 -10.76 39.80
C GLY A 692 22.18 -11.79 40.82
N LYS A 693 20.88 -12.14 40.80
CA LYS A 693 20.22 -13.01 41.78
C LYS A 693 20.05 -14.47 41.34
N GLY A 694 20.60 -14.85 40.18
CA GLY A 694 20.54 -16.23 39.70
C GLY A 694 19.18 -16.67 39.16
N ARG A 695 18.34 -15.71 38.72
CA ARG A 695 17.06 -15.97 38.04
C ARG A 695 17.28 -16.70 36.71
N TYR A 696 18.35 -16.35 36.01
CA TYR A 696 18.73 -16.93 34.73
C TYR A 696 19.84 -17.98 34.88
N LYS A 697 19.84 -18.99 33.99
CA LYS A 697 20.91 -19.98 33.94
C LYS A 697 22.24 -19.32 33.51
N PRO A 698 23.39 -19.84 33.87
CA PRO A 698 24.69 -19.23 33.53
C PRO A 698 24.87 -18.95 32.02
N GLU A 699 24.45 -19.87 31.16
CA GLU A 699 24.55 -19.70 29.71
C GLU A 699 23.60 -18.61 29.19
N GLU A 700 22.41 -18.50 29.78
CA GLU A 700 21.44 -17.47 29.47
C GLU A 700 21.94 -16.10 29.93
N SER A 701 22.43 -15.98 31.15
CA SER A 701 23.05 -14.75 31.64
C SER A 701 24.23 -14.31 30.75
N LYS A 702 25.06 -15.24 30.29
CA LYS A 702 26.13 -14.93 29.35
C LYS A 702 25.63 -14.37 28.04
N ARG A 703 24.54 -14.93 27.49
CA ARG A 703 23.89 -14.40 26.25
C ARG A 703 23.28 -13.02 26.47
N LEU A 704 22.65 -12.78 27.61
CA LEU A 704 22.08 -11.47 27.96
C LEU A 704 23.19 -10.39 28.07
N HIS A 705 24.34 -10.70 28.65
CA HIS A 705 25.49 -9.78 28.66
C HIS A 705 26.04 -9.55 27.24
N GLN A 706 26.12 -10.61 26.41
CA GLN A 706 26.50 -10.44 25.00
C GLN A 706 25.52 -9.54 24.25
N ALA A 707 24.21 -9.67 24.52
CA ALA A 707 23.18 -8.77 23.94
C ALA A 707 23.40 -7.32 24.39
N ALA A 708 23.68 -7.08 25.70
CA ALA A 708 23.96 -5.74 26.21
C ALA A 708 25.17 -5.09 25.50
N ASP A 709 26.25 -5.86 25.29
CA ASP A 709 27.45 -5.36 24.61
C ASP A 709 27.18 -4.96 23.15
N LEU A 710 26.41 -5.79 22.43
CA LEU A 710 26.02 -5.51 21.05
C LEU A 710 25.08 -4.28 20.95
N LEU A 711 24.10 -4.16 21.83
CA LEU A 711 23.13 -3.07 21.83
C LEU A 711 23.79 -1.74 22.20
N ARG A 712 24.69 -1.72 23.20
CA ARG A 712 25.33 -0.51 23.70
C ARG A 712 26.17 0.21 22.64
N THR A 713 26.79 -0.55 21.74
CA THR A 713 27.68 -0.03 20.71
C THR A 713 27.04 0.10 19.34
N TRP A 714 25.74 -0.23 19.24
CA TRP A 714 25.04 -0.19 17.97
C TRP A 714 24.76 1.25 17.55
N ASN A 715 24.93 1.52 16.26
CA ASN A 715 24.78 2.83 15.65
C ASN A 715 23.36 3.16 15.15
N GLY A 716 22.33 2.35 15.48
CA GLY A 716 20.96 2.57 15.07
C GLY A 716 20.62 2.19 13.62
N ARG A 717 21.55 1.61 12.85
CA ARG A 717 21.29 1.26 11.44
C ARG A 717 20.72 -0.14 11.31
N MET A 718 19.53 -0.25 10.70
CA MET A 718 18.79 -1.49 10.46
C MET A 718 19.32 -2.21 9.21
N THR A 719 20.60 -2.65 9.26
CA THR A 719 21.24 -3.37 8.17
C THR A 719 21.04 -4.87 8.26
N THR A 720 20.97 -5.55 7.12
CA THR A 720 20.73 -7.01 7.05
C THR A 720 21.72 -7.85 7.83
N ASP A 721 22.96 -7.40 8.00
CA ASP A 721 24.05 -8.09 8.71
C ASP A 721 24.13 -7.74 10.21
N SER A 722 23.32 -6.77 10.68
CA SER A 722 23.35 -6.31 12.07
C SER A 722 22.78 -7.34 13.04
N SER A 723 23.57 -7.72 14.04
CA SER A 723 23.11 -8.57 15.15
C SER A 723 22.32 -7.77 16.18
N ALA A 724 22.67 -6.51 16.40
CA ALA A 724 21.95 -5.63 17.31
C ALA A 724 20.54 -5.32 16.79
N ALA A 725 20.40 -5.01 15.49
CA ALA A 725 19.10 -4.83 14.86
C ALA A 725 18.21 -6.08 15.01
N ALA A 726 18.79 -7.29 14.89
CA ALA A 726 18.05 -8.53 15.10
C ALA A 726 17.52 -8.66 16.54
N ILE A 727 18.32 -8.28 17.55
CA ILE A 727 17.91 -8.30 18.96
C ILE A 727 16.81 -7.29 19.22
N VAL A 728 16.97 -6.05 18.74
CA VAL A 728 15.99 -4.96 18.92
C VAL A 728 14.67 -5.32 18.29
N ALA A 729 14.67 -5.65 17.00
CA ALA A 729 13.44 -5.95 16.26
C ALA A 729 12.68 -7.15 16.89
N SER A 730 13.39 -8.20 17.29
CA SER A 730 12.76 -9.35 17.95
C SER A 730 12.21 -9.00 19.34
N THR A 731 12.87 -8.11 20.08
CA THR A 731 12.39 -7.66 21.39
C THR A 731 11.18 -6.72 21.23
N HIS A 732 11.25 -5.76 20.31
CA HIS A 732 10.18 -4.82 20.01
C HIS A 732 8.86 -5.55 19.72
N ALA A 733 8.90 -6.60 18.90
CA ALA A 733 7.72 -7.40 18.56
C ALA A 733 6.98 -8.01 19.78
N LEU A 734 7.67 -8.19 20.92
CA LEU A 734 7.07 -8.74 22.13
C LEU A 734 6.57 -7.67 23.11
N LEU A 735 6.97 -6.40 22.96
CA LEU A 735 6.71 -5.40 24.00
C LEU A 735 5.23 -5.06 24.12
N TRP A 736 4.51 -4.78 23.02
CA TRP A 736 3.08 -4.48 23.10
C TRP A 736 2.24 -5.65 23.62
N PRO A 737 2.42 -6.90 23.14
CA PRO A 737 1.76 -8.06 23.75
C PRO A 737 2.02 -8.19 25.25
N ALA A 738 3.26 -7.94 25.69
CA ALA A 738 3.64 -8.07 27.11
C ALA A 738 3.13 -6.91 27.98
N LEU A 739 3.03 -5.70 27.44
CA LEU A 739 2.57 -4.51 28.18
C LEU A 739 1.04 -4.42 28.19
N LEU A 740 0.39 -4.57 27.07
CA LEU A 740 -1.05 -4.34 26.90
C LEU A 740 -1.88 -5.59 27.21
N GLY A 741 -1.40 -6.79 26.83
CA GLY A 741 -2.11 -8.05 27.02
C GLY A 741 -2.64 -8.29 28.42
N PRO A 742 -1.85 -8.11 29.50
CA PRO A 742 -2.29 -8.31 30.88
C PRO A 742 -3.41 -7.37 31.34
N HIS A 743 -3.60 -6.23 30.66
CA HIS A 743 -4.70 -5.29 30.96
C HIS A 743 -5.99 -5.66 30.24
N LEU A 744 -5.88 -6.35 29.08
CA LEU A 744 -7.03 -6.76 28.27
C LEU A 744 -7.65 -8.08 28.73
N ASP A 745 -6.82 -9.02 29.14
CA ASP A 745 -7.23 -10.30 29.71
C ASP A 745 -6.25 -10.79 30.80
N PRO A 746 -6.52 -10.46 32.09
CA PRO A 746 -5.64 -10.85 33.18
C PRO A 746 -5.52 -12.36 33.42
N GLU A 747 -6.44 -13.18 32.88
CA GLU A 747 -6.47 -14.63 33.06
C GLU A 747 -5.85 -15.39 31.88
N GLU A 748 -5.63 -14.73 30.77
CA GLU A 748 -5.11 -15.34 29.56
C GLU A 748 -3.61 -15.67 29.70
N LYS A 749 -3.25 -16.92 29.43
CA LYS A 749 -1.87 -17.42 29.54
C LYS A 749 -1.02 -17.24 28.29
N ALA A 750 -1.59 -16.73 27.23
CA ALA A 750 -0.91 -16.44 25.97
C ALA A 750 -1.22 -15.00 25.50
N PRO A 751 -0.33 -14.35 24.74
CA PRO A 751 -0.64 -13.07 24.10
C PRO A 751 -1.90 -13.23 23.28
N SER A 752 -2.95 -12.50 23.67
CA SER A 752 -4.23 -12.64 23.00
C SER A 752 -4.23 -11.92 21.67
N ASP A 753 -5.06 -12.37 20.72
CA ASP A 753 -5.40 -11.63 19.51
C ASP A 753 -5.95 -10.23 19.82
N LEU A 754 -6.28 -9.96 21.10
CA LEU A 754 -6.77 -8.67 21.56
C LEU A 754 -5.74 -7.54 21.44
N THR A 755 -4.43 -7.84 21.47
CA THR A 755 -3.40 -6.84 21.19
C THR A 755 -3.41 -6.37 19.75
N GLN A 756 -3.97 -7.16 18.83
CA GLN A 756 -4.18 -6.77 17.44
C GLN A 756 -5.22 -5.64 17.29
N LEU A 757 -6.03 -5.37 18.32
CA LEU A 757 -6.91 -4.21 18.34
C LEU A 757 -6.14 -2.89 18.46
N TYR A 758 -4.87 -2.91 18.84
CA TYR A 758 -4.04 -1.72 18.92
C TYR A 758 -3.32 -1.51 17.58
N GLU A 759 -4.05 -1.04 16.61
CA GLU A 759 -3.60 -0.67 15.26
C GLU A 759 -3.56 0.85 15.15
N TRP A 760 -2.46 1.46 15.60
CA TRP A 760 -2.26 2.90 15.53
C TRP A 760 -0.90 3.25 14.93
N TYR A 761 -0.88 4.28 14.11
CA TYR A 761 0.31 4.65 13.33
C TYR A 761 1.47 5.13 14.19
N GLU A 762 1.18 5.80 15.30
CA GLU A 762 2.19 6.30 16.23
C GLU A 762 2.46 5.36 17.41
N LYS A 763 2.07 4.10 17.35
CA LYS A 763 2.27 3.14 18.46
C LYS A 763 3.72 3.03 18.92
N ASP A 764 4.70 3.23 18.01
CA ASP A 764 6.11 3.21 18.36
C ASP A 764 6.49 4.45 19.20
N TYR A 765 5.90 5.60 18.90
CA TYR A 765 6.06 6.79 19.71
C TYR A 765 5.40 6.64 21.10
N ALA A 766 4.21 6.07 21.18
CA ALA A 766 3.59 5.75 22.45
C ALA A 766 4.45 4.80 23.30
N LEU A 767 5.05 3.79 22.66
CA LEU A 767 5.99 2.87 23.32
C LEU A 767 7.26 3.59 23.80
N GLU A 768 7.85 4.46 22.98
CA GLU A 768 8.98 5.30 23.38
C GLU A 768 8.65 6.09 24.65
N GLN A 769 7.49 6.77 24.68
CA GLN A 769 7.07 7.55 25.85
C GLN A 769 6.90 6.70 27.11
N ILE A 770 6.31 5.52 26.98
CA ILE A 770 6.17 4.56 28.09
C ILE A 770 7.54 4.09 28.59
N LEU A 771 8.45 3.77 27.69
CA LEU A 771 9.81 3.28 28.04
C LEU A 771 10.71 4.38 28.63
N MET A 772 10.52 5.62 28.21
CA MET A 772 11.25 6.78 28.72
C MET A 772 10.76 7.19 30.12
N HIS A 773 9.45 7.23 30.32
CA HIS A 773 8.86 7.67 31.60
C HIS A 773 8.66 6.54 32.62
N THR A 774 8.70 5.28 32.16
CA THR A 774 8.57 4.06 32.98
C THR A 774 7.42 4.11 34.01
N PRO A 775 6.19 4.46 33.60
CA PRO A 775 5.10 4.66 34.55
C PRO A 775 4.72 3.35 35.25
N PRO A 776 4.53 3.36 36.59
CA PRO A 776 4.25 2.14 37.35
C PRO A 776 3.01 1.37 36.90
N ARG A 777 2.00 2.08 36.35
CA ARG A 777 0.75 1.46 35.85
C ARG A 777 0.95 0.55 34.65
N TRP A 778 2.01 0.73 33.91
CA TRP A 778 2.38 -0.09 32.76
C TRP A 778 3.31 -1.27 33.10
N LEU A 779 3.93 -1.27 34.27
CA LEU A 779 4.83 -2.36 34.67
C LEU A 779 4.02 -3.65 34.88
N PRO A 780 4.25 -4.74 34.13
CA PRO A 780 3.48 -5.96 34.27
C PRO A 780 3.63 -6.58 35.66
N LYS A 781 2.56 -7.17 36.17
CA LYS A 781 2.54 -7.84 37.48
C LYS A 781 3.59 -8.95 37.55
N GLY A 782 4.34 -8.99 38.64
CA GLY A 782 5.38 -10.00 38.89
C GLY A 782 6.81 -9.49 38.62
N PHE A 783 6.96 -8.32 38.09
CA PHE A 783 8.25 -7.64 37.95
C PHE A 783 8.47 -6.61 39.05
N ALA A 784 9.71 -6.59 39.59
CA ALA A 784 10.08 -5.63 40.65
C ALA A 784 10.51 -4.28 40.06
N SER A 785 10.94 -4.25 38.80
CA SER A 785 11.42 -3.06 38.12
C SER A 785 11.22 -3.19 36.60
N TRP A 786 11.25 -2.06 35.92
CA TRP A 786 11.26 -2.01 34.47
C TRP A 786 12.50 -2.70 33.87
N ASP A 787 13.66 -2.62 34.55
CA ASP A 787 14.86 -3.27 34.07
C ASP A 787 14.75 -4.80 34.14
N ASP A 788 14.09 -5.34 35.19
CA ASP A 788 13.80 -6.78 35.26
C ASP A 788 12.82 -7.22 34.16
N PHE A 789 11.80 -6.41 33.85
CA PHE A 789 10.84 -6.68 32.78
C PHE A 789 11.51 -6.67 31.40
N LEU A 790 12.27 -5.62 31.08
CA LEU A 790 12.92 -5.48 29.78
C LEU A 790 14.01 -6.55 29.57
N THR A 791 14.75 -6.92 30.64
CA THR A 791 15.70 -8.04 30.59
C THR A 791 15.01 -9.35 30.28
N ASP A 792 13.85 -9.59 30.89
CA ASP A 792 13.03 -10.78 30.65
C ASP A 792 12.47 -10.79 29.20
N ALA A 793 12.06 -9.62 28.69
CA ALA A 793 11.62 -9.47 27.31
C ALA A 793 12.73 -9.82 26.30
N VAL A 794 13.98 -9.35 26.54
CA VAL A 794 15.12 -9.73 25.70
C VAL A 794 15.36 -11.25 25.77
N SER A 795 15.30 -11.86 27.00
CA SER A 795 15.49 -13.31 27.14
C SER A 795 14.47 -14.10 26.36
N HIS A 796 13.18 -13.70 26.40
CA HIS A 796 12.12 -14.32 25.63
C HIS A 796 12.31 -14.11 24.12
N ALA A 797 12.65 -12.90 23.67
CA ALA A 797 12.93 -12.63 22.27
C ALA A 797 14.04 -13.52 21.70
N LEU A 798 15.14 -13.69 22.46
CA LEU A 798 16.23 -14.58 22.06
C LEU A 798 15.80 -16.06 21.98
N ALA A 799 14.89 -16.49 22.85
CA ALA A 799 14.39 -17.85 22.88
C ALA A 799 13.38 -18.11 21.74
N ASP A 800 12.39 -17.24 21.59
CA ASP A 800 11.30 -17.37 20.61
C ASP A 800 11.81 -17.29 19.17
N ALA A 801 12.72 -16.36 18.89
CA ALA A 801 13.40 -16.25 17.60
C ALA A 801 14.45 -17.35 17.37
N LYS A 802 14.67 -18.26 18.34
CA LYS A 802 15.71 -19.30 18.27
C LYS A 802 17.08 -18.73 17.92
N ALA A 803 17.42 -17.59 18.50
CA ALA A 803 18.66 -16.87 18.23
C ALA A 803 19.88 -17.78 18.45
N PRO A 804 20.95 -17.66 17.63
CA PRO A 804 22.15 -18.49 17.75
C PRO A 804 22.81 -18.33 19.12
N THR A 805 23.57 -19.34 19.56
CA THR A 805 24.29 -19.29 20.84
C THR A 805 25.28 -18.11 20.88
N ASP A 806 25.95 -17.87 19.79
CA ASP A 806 26.81 -16.70 19.56
C ASP A 806 26.03 -15.64 18.84
N LEU A 807 25.55 -14.60 19.54
CA LEU A 807 24.70 -13.57 19.01
C LEU A 807 25.37 -12.72 17.92
N THR A 808 26.73 -12.68 17.87
CA THR A 808 27.43 -11.97 16.79
C THR A 808 27.21 -12.57 15.41
N LYS A 809 26.66 -13.79 15.36
CA LYS A 809 26.29 -14.48 14.09
C LYS A 809 24.82 -14.32 13.71
N TRP A 810 24.02 -13.68 14.55
CA TRP A 810 22.63 -13.45 14.24
C TRP A 810 22.51 -12.29 13.26
N ARG A 811 21.79 -12.48 12.17
CA ARG A 811 21.63 -11.48 11.12
C ARG A 811 20.19 -11.02 11.05
N TYR A 812 19.96 -9.71 11.05
CA TYR A 812 18.65 -9.11 10.88
C TYR A 812 17.97 -9.58 9.58
N GLY A 813 18.71 -9.59 8.48
CA GLY A 813 18.21 -10.06 7.18
C GLY A 813 17.90 -11.57 7.11
N SER A 814 18.13 -12.34 8.18
CA SER A 814 17.73 -13.76 8.21
C SER A 814 16.21 -13.95 8.39
N PHE A 815 15.49 -12.93 8.85
CA PHE A 815 14.04 -12.94 9.05
C PHE A 815 13.35 -11.66 8.56
N HIS A 816 14.05 -10.55 8.37
CA HIS A 816 13.53 -9.36 7.73
C HIS A 816 13.85 -9.41 6.23
N THR A 817 12.85 -9.76 5.44
CA THR A 817 13.03 -10.12 4.02
C THR A 817 11.98 -9.49 3.15
N LEU A 818 12.33 -9.23 1.89
CA LEU A 818 11.42 -8.91 0.80
C LEU A 818 10.97 -10.20 0.11
N ASP A 819 9.70 -10.29 -0.25
CA ASP A 819 9.17 -11.36 -1.10
C ASP A 819 7.96 -10.83 -1.90
N VAL A 820 8.19 -10.47 -3.15
CA VAL A 820 7.16 -9.94 -4.05
C VAL A 820 6.98 -10.89 -5.23
N GLU A 821 5.79 -11.42 -5.40
CA GLU A 821 5.49 -12.41 -6.44
C GLU A 821 4.30 -11.98 -7.32
N HIS A 822 4.32 -12.43 -8.57
CA HIS A 822 3.21 -12.21 -9.50
C HIS A 822 1.96 -12.96 -9.05
N PRO A 823 0.79 -12.29 -8.96
CA PRO A 823 -0.40 -12.83 -8.31
C PRO A 823 -0.90 -14.16 -8.89
N ILE A 824 -0.84 -14.34 -10.20
CA ILE A 824 -1.31 -15.59 -10.85
C ILE A 824 -0.25 -16.69 -10.76
N PHE A 825 1.03 -16.36 -10.99
CA PHE A 825 2.09 -17.38 -10.99
C PHE A 825 2.47 -17.83 -9.57
N ALA A 826 2.30 -16.97 -8.55
CA ALA A 826 2.52 -17.33 -7.15
C ALA A 826 1.60 -18.45 -6.67
N GLN A 827 0.36 -18.51 -7.18
CA GLN A 827 -0.65 -19.49 -6.77
C GLN A 827 -0.34 -20.91 -7.21
N SER A 828 0.60 -21.12 -8.15
CA SER A 828 0.88 -22.42 -8.70
C SER A 828 2.37 -22.66 -9.01
N GLU A 829 3.03 -23.43 -8.14
CA GLU A 829 4.42 -23.87 -8.39
C GLU A 829 4.57 -24.63 -9.73
N ALA A 830 3.52 -25.38 -10.12
CA ALA A 830 3.50 -26.06 -11.41
C ALA A 830 3.54 -25.07 -12.57
N LEU A 831 2.76 -23.98 -12.49
CA LEU A 831 2.72 -22.94 -13.52
C LEU A 831 4.07 -22.20 -13.62
N ARG A 832 4.68 -21.83 -12.49
CA ARG A 832 6.04 -21.26 -12.45
C ARG A 832 7.08 -22.16 -13.11
N LYS A 833 7.04 -23.48 -12.80
CA LYS A 833 7.94 -24.47 -13.43
C LYS A 833 7.72 -24.62 -14.93
N LEU A 834 6.48 -24.53 -15.40
CA LEU A 834 6.17 -24.57 -16.83
C LEU A 834 6.71 -23.33 -17.54
N LEU A 835 6.54 -22.14 -16.98
CA LEU A 835 7.13 -20.92 -17.52
C LEU A 835 8.66 -21.00 -17.51
N GLY A 836 9.26 -21.36 -16.38
CA GLY A 836 10.70 -21.56 -16.20
C GLY A 836 11.51 -20.26 -16.20
N LYS A 837 10.88 -19.15 -15.79
CA LYS A 837 11.48 -17.84 -15.58
C LYS A 837 11.05 -17.30 -14.21
N PRO A 838 11.81 -16.37 -13.59
CA PRO A 838 11.38 -15.68 -12.41
C PRO A 838 10.07 -14.90 -12.67
N THR A 839 9.16 -14.94 -11.73
CA THR A 839 7.89 -14.20 -11.74
C THR A 839 7.73 -13.33 -10.50
N GLY A 840 8.81 -13.10 -9.79
CA GLY A 840 8.89 -12.28 -8.58
C GLY A 840 10.33 -12.20 -8.09
N THR A 841 10.52 -11.50 -6.98
CA THR A 841 11.85 -11.23 -6.41
C THR A 841 12.46 -12.46 -5.74
N GLY A 842 11.62 -13.40 -5.30
CA GLY A 842 11.99 -14.39 -4.31
C GLY A 842 12.31 -13.75 -2.96
N VAL A 843 12.58 -14.59 -1.97
CA VAL A 843 12.90 -14.15 -0.61
C VAL A 843 14.33 -13.57 -0.57
N LEU A 844 14.45 -12.27 -0.30
CA LEU A 844 15.74 -11.56 -0.24
C LEU A 844 15.87 -10.82 1.10
N PRO A 845 17.06 -10.79 1.73
CA PRO A 845 17.30 -9.96 2.91
C PRO A 845 17.02 -8.48 2.63
N LEU A 846 16.44 -7.77 3.60
CA LEU A 846 16.09 -6.36 3.40
C LEU A 846 16.55 -5.51 4.57
N SER A 847 17.30 -4.44 4.29
CA SER A 847 17.69 -3.41 5.26
C SER A 847 16.63 -2.33 5.37
N GLY A 848 16.48 -1.75 6.54
CA GLY A 848 15.44 -0.79 6.91
C GLY A 848 14.34 -1.45 7.73
N ASP A 849 13.37 -0.66 8.18
CA ASP A 849 12.14 -1.08 8.87
C ASP A 849 11.04 -0.04 8.71
N ARG A 850 10.00 -0.07 9.58
CA ARG A 850 8.88 0.89 9.49
C ARG A 850 9.22 2.31 9.97
N THR A 851 10.30 2.51 10.73
CA THR A 851 10.69 3.81 11.31
C THR A 851 11.87 4.47 10.59
N THR A 852 12.53 3.75 9.69
CA THR A 852 13.62 4.28 8.85
C THR A 852 13.07 5.10 7.68
N VAL A 853 13.84 6.04 7.12
CA VAL A 853 13.46 6.79 5.91
C VAL A 853 13.15 5.81 4.78
N LYS A 854 14.02 4.85 4.51
CA LYS A 854 13.73 3.69 3.68
C LYS A 854 12.77 2.76 4.44
N GLN A 855 11.50 3.15 4.50
CA GLN A 855 10.48 2.36 5.17
C GLN A 855 10.16 1.11 4.38
N VAL A 856 10.31 -0.07 4.98
CA VAL A 856 10.18 -1.35 4.28
C VAL A 856 9.59 -2.45 5.14
N GLY A 857 8.92 -3.41 4.47
CA GLY A 857 8.40 -4.65 5.02
C GLY A 857 8.48 -5.77 3.98
N THR A 858 7.92 -6.94 4.25
CA THR A 858 8.03 -8.13 3.37
C THR A 858 7.50 -7.89 1.94
N SER A 859 6.45 -7.13 1.79
CA SER A 859 5.87 -6.75 0.49
C SER A 859 5.51 -5.27 0.43
N PHE A 860 6.22 -4.45 1.18
CA PHE A 860 5.95 -3.03 1.32
C PHE A 860 7.26 -2.25 1.26
N GLY A 861 7.26 -1.07 0.64
CA GLY A 861 8.44 -0.20 0.58
C GLY A 861 8.34 0.89 -0.47
N PRO A 862 9.46 1.56 -0.77
CA PRO A 862 9.54 2.55 -1.83
C PRO A 862 8.95 1.99 -3.13
N SER A 863 7.82 2.52 -3.56
CA SER A 863 7.18 2.06 -4.80
C SER A 863 7.76 2.74 -6.03
N GLU A 864 8.35 3.91 -5.83
CA GLU A 864 9.21 4.64 -6.76
C GLU A 864 10.26 5.41 -5.95
N ARG A 865 11.30 5.93 -6.60
CA ARG A 865 12.25 6.93 -6.11
C ARG A 865 12.48 7.97 -7.18
N PHE A 866 12.14 9.19 -6.88
CA PHE A 866 12.14 10.31 -7.82
C PHE A 866 12.91 11.50 -7.27
N THR A 867 13.82 12.04 -8.07
CA THR A 867 14.51 13.31 -7.76
C THR A 867 14.59 14.18 -8.99
N THR A 868 14.07 15.41 -8.90
CA THR A 868 14.17 16.44 -9.94
C THR A 868 15.32 17.38 -9.67
N ASP A 869 16.18 17.61 -10.69
CA ASP A 869 17.26 18.58 -10.68
C ASP A 869 16.90 19.79 -11.57
N PHE A 870 16.53 20.91 -10.95
CA PHE A 870 16.18 22.15 -11.68
C PHE A 870 17.36 22.85 -12.35
N SER A 871 18.57 22.34 -12.18
CA SER A 871 19.72 22.84 -12.97
C SER A 871 19.80 22.19 -14.36
N ASP A 872 19.22 21.00 -14.52
CA ASP A 872 19.22 20.24 -15.77
C ASP A 872 18.25 19.07 -15.61
N PHE A 873 17.07 19.12 -16.22
CA PHE A 873 16.03 18.10 -16.09
C PHE A 873 16.49 16.71 -16.60
N ASP A 874 17.42 16.64 -17.55
CA ASP A 874 17.99 15.36 -18.01
C ASP A 874 18.85 14.65 -16.95
N ARG A 875 19.15 15.33 -15.83
CA ARG A 875 19.83 14.77 -14.65
C ARG A 875 18.87 14.35 -13.55
N SER A 876 17.59 14.61 -13.72
CA SER A 876 16.55 14.05 -12.86
C SER A 876 16.61 12.54 -12.91
N THR A 877 16.27 11.90 -11.81
CA THR A 877 16.35 10.45 -11.70
C THR A 877 15.06 9.84 -11.21
N LEU A 878 14.75 8.66 -11.72
CA LEU A 878 13.63 7.88 -11.27
C LEU A 878 13.94 6.39 -11.34
N ASN A 879 13.31 5.58 -10.52
CA ASN A 879 13.09 4.17 -10.77
C ASN A 879 11.86 3.65 -10.03
N ILE A 880 11.21 2.66 -10.61
CA ILE A 880 10.12 1.89 -9.98
C ILE A 880 10.64 0.54 -9.48
N VAL A 881 9.85 -0.18 -8.66
CA VAL A 881 10.32 -1.41 -8.00
C VAL A 881 10.78 -2.49 -8.99
N LEU A 882 10.05 -2.70 -10.08
CA LEU A 882 10.28 -3.84 -10.97
C LEU A 882 10.65 -3.41 -12.40
N GLY A 883 9.69 -2.96 -13.16
CA GLY A 883 9.86 -2.54 -14.55
C GLY A 883 8.54 -2.20 -15.23
N GLN A 884 8.59 -1.76 -16.47
CA GLN A 884 7.46 -1.21 -17.19
C GLN A 884 6.43 -2.26 -17.65
N SER A 885 6.84 -3.48 -17.92
CA SER A 885 5.98 -4.50 -18.53
C SER A 885 5.45 -5.50 -17.51
N GLY A 886 4.16 -5.88 -17.64
CA GLY A 886 3.56 -7.01 -16.93
C GLY A 886 3.84 -8.37 -17.56
N ASN A 887 4.49 -8.43 -18.73
CA ASN A 887 4.74 -9.67 -19.44
C ASN A 887 6.08 -10.31 -19.02
N PRO A 888 6.10 -11.56 -18.46
CA PRO A 888 7.36 -12.19 -18.01
C PRO A 888 8.41 -12.44 -19.09
N ASP A 889 8.10 -12.36 -20.38
CA ASP A 889 9.05 -12.48 -21.49
C ASP A 889 9.61 -11.12 -21.94
N SER A 890 9.02 -10.01 -21.49
CA SER A 890 9.53 -8.68 -21.77
C SER A 890 10.89 -8.47 -21.10
N PRO A 891 11.85 -7.82 -21.77
CA PRO A 891 13.10 -7.39 -21.14
C PRO A 891 12.84 -6.40 -19.99
N TRP A 892 11.72 -5.68 -20.02
CA TRP A 892 11.32 -4.66 -19.06
C TRP A 892 10.36 -5.18 -17.97
N PHE A 893 10.36 -6.47 -17.69
CA PHE A 893 9.49 -7.06 -16.65
C PHE A 893 10.02 -6.81 -15.24
N MET A 894 11.33 -6.94 -15.02
CA MET A 894 11.99 -6.77 -13.73
C MET A 894 13.39 -6.15 -13.86
N ASP A 895 13.64 -5.41 -14.92
CA ASP A 895 14.97 -4.87 -15.22
C ASP A 895 15.42 -3.77 -14.25
N GLN A 896 14.48 -3.05 -13.66
CA GLN A 896 14.77 -2.00 -12.66
C GLN A 896 14.96 -2.55 -11.23
N PHE A 897 14.56 -3.80 -10.96
CA PHE A 897 14.56 -4.37 -9.61
C PHE A 897 15.93 -4.33 -8.95
N GLN A 898 17.00 -4.66 -9.67
CA GLN A 898 18.35 -4.67 -9.09
C GLN A 898 18.79 -3.26 -8.68
N ALA A 899 18.49 -2.25 -9.48
CA ALA A 899 18.76 -0.86 -9.13
C ALA A 899 17.98 -0.44 -7.88
N TRP A 900 16.68 -0.76 -7.83
CA TRP A 900 15.83 -0.48 -6.68
C TRP A 900 16.36 -1.16 -5.40
N TYR A 901 16.70 -2.45 -5.48
CA TYR A 901 17.17 -3.23 -4.34
C TYR A 901 18.50 -2.70 -3.78
N HIS A 902 19.44 -2.31 -4.66
CA HIS A 902 20.74 -1.75 -4.32
C HIS A 902 20.74 -0.24 -4.06
N GLY A 903 19.58 0.44 -4.16
CA GLY A 903 19.46 1.87 -3.87
C GLY A 903 20.12 2.76 -4.95
N THR A 904 19.96 2.41 -6.21
CA THR A 904 20.35 3.23 -7.36
C THR A 904 19.14 3.59 -8.21
N THR A 905 19.25 4.63 -9.02
CA THR A 905 18.21 5.15 -9.90
C THR A 905 18.72 5.33 -11.33
N PHE A 906 17.82 5.59 -12.27
CA PHE A 906 18.13 5.84 -13.67
C PHE A 906 17.88 7.31 -14.02
N PRO A 907 18.62 7.90 -14.99
CA PRO A 907 18.31 9.22 -15.54
C PRO A 907 16.91 9.24 -16.19
N MET A 908 16.24 10.38 -16.12
CA MET A 908 14.98 10.65 -16.82
C MET A 908 15.28 11.57 -18.03
N PRO A 909 15.48 11.02 -19.23
CA PRO A 909 15.66 11.85 -20.43
C PRO A 909 14.42 12.70 -20.67
N PHE A 910 14.60 14.03 -20.76
CA PHE A 910 13.51 14.97 -20.94
C PHE A 910 13.68 15.82 -22.20
N THR A 911 14.88 16.38 -22.46
CA THR A 911 15.08 17.12 -23.70
C THR A 911 15.02 16.20 -24.92
N SER A 912 14.57 16.74 -26.05
CA SER A 912 14.47 15.97 -27.30
C SER A 912 15.81 15.35 -27.74
N GLU A 913 16.94 15.97 -27.36
CA GLU A 913 18.29 15.43 -27.61
C GLU A 913 18.56 14.23 -26.72
N ALA A 914 18.28 14.33 -25.40
CA ALA A 914 18.47 13.25 -24.44
C ALA A 914 17.55 12.06 -24.75
N VAL A 915 16.27 12.31 -25.05
CA VAL A 915 15.29 11.27 -25.47
C VAL A 915 15.79 10.56 -26.73
N THR A 916 16.23 11.30 -27.77
CA THR A 916 16.76 10.71 -28.98
C THR A 916 17.99 9.83 -28.71
N HIS A 917 18.88 10.28 -27.81
CA HIS A 917 20.07 9.52 -27.42
C HIS A 917 19.75 8.26 -26.61
N ALA A 918 18.75 8.29 -25.75
CA ALA A 918 18.32 7.18 -24.91
C ALA A 918 17.47 6.16 -25.66
N THR A 919 16.86 6.54 -26.80
CA THR A 919 15.92 5.71 -27.58
C THR A 919 16.57 4.43 -28.09
N THR A 920 15.94 3.28 -27.76
CA THR A 920 16.32 1.95 -28.25
C THR A 920 15.31 1.36 -29.24
N HIS A 921 14.04 1.77 -29.12
CA HIS A 921 12.93 1.31 -29.96
C HIS A 921 12.06 2.47 -30.40
N THR A 922 11.49 2.39 -31.59
CA THR A 922 10.58 3.43 -32.12
C THR A 922 9.39 2.82 -32.80
N LEU A 923 8.19 3.13 -32.32
CA LEU A 923 6.91 2.78 -32.91
C LEU A 923 6.19 4.06 -33.39
N THR A 924 5.80 4.11 -34.66
CA THR A 924 4.96 5.17 -35.17
C THR A 924 3.50 4.68 -35.24
N LEU A 925 2.63 5.33 -34.48
CA LEU A 925 1.18 5.12 -34.57
C LEU A 925 0.63 6.03 -35.64
N THR A 926 -0.07 5.48 -36.63
CA THR A 926 -0.61 6.27 -37.77
C THR A 926 -2.12 6.20 -37.82
N PRO A 927 -2.81 7.26 -38.27
CA PRO A 927 -4.26 7.27 -38.51
C PRO A 927 -4.77 6.12 -39.36
#